data_0b35cf04b34f8c07d4320db24033b83b
#
_entry.id   0b35cf04b34f8c07d4320db24033b83b
#
_cell.length_a   1.000
_cell.length_b   1.000
_cell.length_c   1.000
_cell.angle_alpha   90.00
_cell.angle_beta   90.00
_cell.angle_gamma   90.00
#
_symmetry.space_group_name_H-M   'P 1'
#
loop_
_entity.id
_entity.type
_entity.pdbx_description
1 polymer ?
#
loop_
_entity_poly.entity_id
_entity_poly.type
_entity_poly.pdbx_seq_one_letter_code
_entity_poly.pdbx_strand_id
1 'polypeptide(L)'
;MTPARRSAPPRPKRIDVPARTEADSQAPALSEELTRAWDDPPYEERPRASRGDDVPTLSNDELARIFYEIGDMLEIQGEVAFKTGAYRRAADNIAHASMDVAAAYRKGDPPRLAGVGKAIDEKLAELADTGRLRYYERLRQDVPPSVATLLQVPGLGPRTAGELWRQANISTLDQLEAAAAAGTLRELKGMTARTEQRLLAALQVLRKRPPRRIRLGQAAEAVERVTRSLERMPGVKSVLPAGSWRRRRETIADLDFLIETDEPGKVVERVQKLPWVERAGGSATTRASVHMMHGPQVDLMTMPVGVAGTYLVHFTGSAEHNVRLREMARDRGWSLSEKGFAALDDPGDVRTFATEQEVYAFLGMPFIDPALREDRGEIEAALTGELPSLVTRDDLQGDCHTHSDWSDGHYTIERMAAEARARGLRYQVLTDHTQSLSIANGLTPGRVDKQRRVVAELNEALAKEGTDFRLLHGCELEITPDGRLDYDDKLLARYDVVIASLHVGRRQPRAQLMARYRVALRNKHVDVITHPSGRKIGIRDDLDLDWEAFYREAAETRTVLEVNGSDERLDLDDRRARAALEAGNRFTIDSDAHYLGEFDNLDWGVSQARRAWLEPRNVLNTLPLEKFLAAVTDHG
;
A
#
# COMPACT_ATOMS: atom_id res chain seq x y z
N MET A 1 62.83 -9.93 28.68
CA MET A 1 61.63 -10.74 28.96
C MET A 1 60.64 -10.53 27.85
N THR A 2 60.56 -11.48 26.91
CA THR A 2 59.73 -11.44 25.71
C THR A 2 58.36 -12.07 26.04
N PRO A 3 57.20 -11.49 25.65
CA PRO A 3 55.93 -12.14 25.90
C PRO A 3 55.62 -13.22 24.88
N ALA A 4 55.10 -14.33 25.35
CA ALA A 4 54.77 -15.54 24.62
C ALA A 4 53.63 -15.32 23.60
N ARG A 5 53.83 -15.87 22.40
CA ARG A 5 52.78 -15.99 21.35
C ARG A 5 51.71 -17.00 21.78
N ARG A 6 50.45 -16.59 21.83
CA ARG A 6 49.31 -17.50 21.94
C ARG A 6 49.02 -18.10 20.54
N SER A 7 48.97 -19.41 20.48
CA SER A 7 48.59 -20.20 19.29
C SER A 7 47.11 -20.05 18.95
N ALA A 8 46.80 -19.91 17.67
CA ALA A 8 45.45 -19.89 17.14
C ALA A 8 44.78 -21.29 17.22
N PRO A 9 43.44 -21.34 17.38
CA PRO A 9 42.72 -22.63 17.40
C PRO A 9 42.70 -23.28 16.02
N PRO A 10 42.60 -24.62 15.94
CA PRO A 10 42.60 -25.35 14.69
C PRO A 10 41.30 -25.12 13.87
N ARG A 11 41.43 -25.01 12.53
CA ARG A 11 40.32 -24.92 11.59
C ARG A 11 39.47 -26.20 11.63
N PRO A 12 38.12 -26.10 11.55
CA PRO A 12 37.25 -27.27 11.43
C PRO A 12 37.54 -28.02 10.14
N LYS A 13 37.56 -29.35 10.21
CA LYS A 13 37.71 -30.25 9.07
C LYS A 13 36.49 -30.10 8.11
N ARG A 14 36.77 -30.00 6.83
CA ARG A 14 35.74 -30.12 5.79
C ARG A 14 35.08 -31.51 5.91
N ILE A 15 33.75 -31.51 5.98
CA ILE A 15 32.94 -32.72 5.81
C ILE A 15 32.72 -32.86 4.32
N ASP A 16 33.26 -33.94 3.74
CA ASP A 16 32.99 -34.32 2.34
C ASP A 16 31.54 -34.78 2.26
N VAL A 17 30.72 -34.05 1.48
CA VAL A 17 29.36 -34.45 1.13
C VAL A 17 29.49 -35.33 -0.14
N PRO A 18 29.03 -36.57 -0.12
CA PRO A 18 29.07 -37.41 -1.32
C PRO A 18 28.20 -36.84 -2.43
N ALA A 19 28.66 -36.93 -3.67
CA ALA A 19 27.94 -36.51 -4.86
C ALA A 19 26.59 -37.24 -4.96
N ARG A 20 25.50 -36.50 -5.16
CA ARG A 20 24.16 -37.06 -5.42
C ARG A 20 24.20 -37.87 -6.73
N THR A 21 23.76 -39.10 -6.65
CA THR A 21 23.52 -39.96 -7.82
C THR A 21 22.14 -39.63 -8.41
N GLU A 22 21.99 -39.84 -9.74
CA GLU A 22 20.77 -39.58 -10.52
C GLU A 22 19.49 -40.32 -10.05
N ALA A 23 19.60 -41.19 -9.04
CA ALA A 23 18.47 -41.91 -8.47
C ALA A 23 17.60 -41.13 -7.49
N ASP A 24 18.01 -39.92 -7.02
CA ASP A 24 17.30 -39.13 -6.02
C ASP A 24 16.30 -38.07 -6.60
N SER A 25 16.03 -38.15 -7.92
CA SER A 25 15.16 -37.15 -8.59
C SER A 25 13.69 -37.58 -8.75
N GLN A 26 13.29 -38.74 -8.20
CA GLN A 26 11.87 -39.13 -8.19
C GLN A 26 11.27 -38.85 -6.81
N ALA A 27 10.55 -37.71 -6.67
CA ALA A 27 9.61 -37.54 -5.58
C ALA A 27 8.59 -38.71 -5.65
N PRO A 28 8.27 -39.36 -4.50
CA PRO A 28 7.29 -40.44 -4.51
C PRO A 28 5.96 -39.93 -5.05
N ALA A 29 5.40 -40.62 -6.03
CA ALA A 29 4.04 -40.40 -6.51
C ALA A 29 3.10 -40.48 -5.30
N LEU A 30 2.30 -39.44 -5.08
CA LEU A 30 1.29 -39.38 -4.02
C LEU A 30 0.39 -40.62 -4.16
N SER A 31 0.27 -41.43 -3.11
CA SER A 31 -0.62 -42.57 -3.09
C SER A 31 -2.07 -42.15 -3.34
N GLU A 32 -2.88 -42.97 -4.00
CA GLU A 32 -4.29 -42.71 -4.28
C GLU A 32 -5.11 -42.40 -3.01
N GLU A 33 -4.68 -42.87 -1.83
CA GLU A 33 -5.30 -42.53 -0.53
C GLU A 33 -5.09 -41.07 -0.12
N LEU A 34 -3.98 -40.44 -0.50
CA LEU A 34 -3.73 -39.00 -0.23
C LEU A 34 -4.53 -38.08 -1.16
N THR A 35 -4.88 -38.55 -2.36
CA THR A 35 -5.75 -37.82 -3.28
C THR A 35 -7.21 -37.82 -2.85
N ARG A 36 -7.69 -38.84 -2.14
CA ARG A 36 -9.07 -38.89 -1.61
C ARG A 36 -9.34 -37.91 -0.47
N ALA A 37 -8.32 -37.34 0.16
CA ALA A 37 -8.47 -36.29 1.18
C ALA A 37 -8.89 -34.91 0.63
N TRP A 38 -9.06 -34.79 -0.67
CA TRP A 38 -9.42 -33.55 -1.39
C TRP A 38 -10.87 -33.56 -1.91
N ASP A 39 -11.74 -34.44 -1.37
CA ASP A 39 -13.12 -34.69 -1.83
C ASP A 39 -14.06 -33.48 -1.67
N ASP A 40 -13.75 -32.39 -2.34
CA ASP A 40 -14.75 -31.43 -2.79
C ASP A 40 -15.14 -31.80 -4.23
N PRO A 41 -16.43 -31.82 -4.58
CA PRO A 41 -16.82 -32.00 -5.97
C PRO A 41 -16.14 -30.90 -6.80
N PRO A 42 -15.60 -31.26 -8.00
CA PRO A 42 -14.94 -30.32 -8.88
C PRO A 42 -15.87 -29.14 -9.19
N TYR A 43 -15.29 -27.95 -9.30
CA TYR A 43 -16.02 -26.77 -9.78
C TYR A 43 -16.50 -27.06 -11.19
N GLU A 44 -17.82 -27.23 -11.36
CA GLU A 44 -18.43 -27.32 -12.69
C GLU A 44 -18.46 -25.91 -13.30
N GLU A 45 -17.71 -25.69 -14.37
CA GLU A 45 -17.80 -24.47 -15.17
C GLU A 45 -19.27 -24.26 -15.60
N ARG A 46 -19.93 -23.30 -15.00
CA ARG A 46 -21.17 -22.80 -15.59
C ARG A 46 -20.80 -22.14 -16.93
N PRO A 47 -21.62 -22.32 -17.99
CA PRO A 47 -21.42 -21.57 -19.22
C PRO A 47 -21.33 -20.09 -18.86
N ARG A 48 -20.29 -19.40 -19.38
CA ARG A 48 -19.98 -17.99 -19.12
C ARG A 48 -21.23 -17.14 -19.38
N ALA A 49 -22.04 -16.97 -18.35
CA ALA A 49 -23.10 -15.97 -18.35
C ALA A 49 -22.42 -14.62 -18.53
N SER A 50 -23.01 -13.76 -19.35
CA SER A 50 -22.57 -12.38 -19.55
C SER A 50 -22.20 -11.79 -18.18
N ARG A 51 -20.90 -11.50 -17.99
CA ARG A 51 -20.36 -11.00 -16.73
C ARG A 51 -21.08 -9.70 -16.39
N GLY A 52 -21.88 -9.71 -15.33
CA GLY A 52 -22.32 -8.47 -14.72
C GLY A 52 -21.07 -7.79 -14.11
N ASP A 53 -20.97 -6.49 -14.22
CA ASP A 53 -19.89 -5.65 -13.66
C ASP A 53 -19.79 -5.68 -12.12
N ASP A 54 -20.49 -6.60 -11.47
CA ASP A 54 -20.70 -6.67 -10.02
C ASP A 54 -19.81 -7.71 -9.28
N VAL A 55 -18.90 -8.43 -9.97
CA VAL A 55 -18.02 -9.39 -9.30
C VAL A 55 -16.85 -8.62 -8.67
N PRO A 56 -16.66 -8.69 -7.32
CA PRO A 56 -15.55 -8.04 -6.66
C PRO A 56 -14.22 -8.52 -7.23
N THR A 57 -13.38 -7.60 -7.64
CA THR A 57 -11.97 -7.90 -7.97
C THR A 57 -11.22 -8.06 -6.66
N LEU A 58 -10.69 -9.25 -6.39
CA LEU A 58 -9.88 -9.52 -5.20
C LEU A 58 -8.41 -9.25 -5.55
N SER A 59 -7.74 -8.46 -4.73
CA SER A 59 -6.30 -8.25 -4.79
C SER A 59 -5.52 -9.50 -4.39
N ASN A 60 -4.23 -9.57 -4.74
CA ASN A 60 -3.36 -10.67 -4.31
C ASN A 60 -3.31 -10.80 -2.78
N ASP A 61 -3.32 -9.68 -2.05
CA ASP A 61 -3.35 -9.68 -0.58
C ASP A 61 -4.67 -10.27 -0.03
N GLU A 62 -5.79 -9.96 -0.67
CA GLU A 62 -7.10 -10.51 -0.28
C GLU A 62 -7.19 -12.00 -0.57
N LEU A 63 -6.71 -12.43 -1.75
CA LEU A 63 -6.62 -13.85 -2.10
C LEU A 63 -5.72 -14.60 -1.11
N ALA A 64 -4.51 -14.10 -0.88
CA ALA A 64 -3.54 -14.70 0.04
C ALA A 64 -4.13 -14.83 1.45
N ARG A 65 -4.80 -13.79 1.94
CA ARG A 65 -5.45 -13.82 3.25
C ARG A 65 -6.53 -14.89 3.35
N ILE A 66 -7.38 -15.05 2.33
CA ILE A 66 -8.39 -16.12 2.31
C ILE A 66 -7.71 -17.49 2.44
N PHE A 67 -6.62 -17.71 1.72
CA PHE A 67 -5.88 -18.97 1.77
C PHE A 67 -5.14 -19.18 3.09
N TYR A 68 -4.61 -18.13 3.75
CA TYR A 68 -4.09 -18.21 5.12
C TYR A 68 -5.19 -18.59 6.10
N GLU A 69 -6.37 -17.94 6.04
CA GLU A 69 -7.50 -18.21 6.92
C GLU A 69 -8.02 -19.64 6.72
N ILE A 70 -8.05 -20.16 5.51
CA ILE A 70 -8.36 -21.58 5.24
C ILE A 70 -7.35 -22.48 5.96
N GLY A 71 -6.06 -22.21 5.85
CA GLY A 71 -5.01 -22.96 6.53
C GLY A 71 -5.19 -22.94 8.05
N ASP A 72 -5.52 -21.80 8.62
CA ASP A 72 -5.75 -21.62 10.05
C ASP A 72 -7.00 -22.33 10.54
N MET A 73 -8.12 -22.21 9.80
CA MET A 73 -9.36 -22.92 10.15
C MET A 73 -9.22 -24.44 10.07
N LEU A 74 -8.51 -24.95 9.08
CA LEU A 74 -8.19 -26.38 8.96
C LEU A 74 -7.34 -26.86 10.14
N GLU A 75 -6.36 -26.08 10.58
CA GLU A 75 -5.55 -26.42 11.75
C GLU A 75 -6.37 -26.33 13.05
N ILE A 76 -7.25 -25.33 13.18
CA ILE A 76 -8.24 -25.24 14.28
C ILE A 76 -9.10 -26.49 14.31
N GLN A 77 -9.52 -27.03 13.17
CA GLN A 77 -10.28 -28.29 13.09
C GLN A 77 -9.45 -29.54 13.43
N GLY A 78 -8.12 -29.44 13.43
CA GLY A 78 -7.19 -30.54 13.71
C GLY A 78 -6.76 -31.31 12.46
N GLU A 79 -6.89 -30.71 11.29
CA GLU A 79 -6.42 -31.27 10.03
C GLU A 79 -4.89 -31.47 9.99
N VAL A 80 -4.45 -32.37 9.13
CA VAL A 80 -3.03 -32.73 9.02
C VAL A 80 -2.16 -31.57 8.54
N ALA A 81 -0.94 -31.45 9.09
CA ALA A 81 -0.03 -30.36 8.82
C ALA A 81 0.34 -30.20 7.32
N PHE A 82 0.32 -31.29 6.55
CA PHE A 82 0.58 -31.24 5.11
C PHE A 82 -0.49 -30.42 4.36
N LYS A 83 -1.77 -30.64 4.68
CA LYS A 83 -2.91 -29.94 4.07
C LYS A 83 -2.90 -28.45 4.45
N THR A 84 -2.79 -28.13 5.73
CA THR A 84 -2.73 -26.75 6.22
C THR A 84 -1.52 -25.98 5.65
N GLY A 85 -0.36 -26.66 5.58
CA GLY A 85 0.86 -26.09 4.99
C GLY A 85 0.77 -25.82 3.49
N ALA A 86 -0.03 -26.61 2.74
CA ALA A 86 -0.24 -26.37 1.32
C ALA A 86 -0.99 -25.05 1.06
N TYR A 87 -2.04 -24.77 1.85
CA TYR A 87 -2.78 -23.51 1.73
C TYR A 87 -1.93 -22.30 2.13
N ARG A 88 -1.11 -22.40 3.18
CA ARG A 88 -0.21 -21.30 3.59
C ARG A 88 0.86 -21.02 2.53
N ARG A 89 1.48 -22.06 1.95
CA ARG A 89 2.45 -21.86 0.84
C ARG A 89 1.81 -21.24 -0.39
N ALA A 90 0.57 -21.63 -0.71
CA ALA A 90 -0.15 -21.00 -1.80
C ALA A 90 -0.42 -19.51 -1.48
N ALA A 91 -0.84 -19.20 -0.27
CA ALA A 91 -1.03 -17.83 0.19
C ALA A 91 0.26 -17.00 0.10
N ASP A 92 1.40 -17.54 0.56
CA ASP A 92 2.72 -16.89 0.44
C ASP A 92 3.03 -16.54 -1.02
N ASN A 93 2.84 -17.50 -1.93
CA ASN A 93 3.16 -17.32 -3.34
C ASN A 93 2.18 -16.37 -4.06
N ILE A 94 0.91 -16.34 -3.65
CA ILE A 94 -0.07 -15.36 -4.15
C ILE A 94 0.29 -13.95 -3.68
N ALA A 95 0.62 -13.77 -2.40
CA ALA A 95 1.00 -12.47 -1.84
C ALA A 95 2.26 -11.88 -2.50
N HIS A 96 3.19 -12.74 -2.91
CA HIS A 96 4.44 -12.33 -3.57
C HIS A 96 4.38 -12.45 -5.10
N ALA A 97 3.20 -12.77 -5.65
CA ALA A 97 3.04 -12.81 -7.09
C ALA A 97 3.16 -11.40 -7.67
N SER A 98 4.00 -11.28 -8.66
CA SER A 98 4.32 -10.05 -9.34
C SER A 98 3.24 -9.59 -10.35
N MET A 99 2.08 -10.23 -10.38
CA MET A 99 0.96 -9.94 -11.28
C MET A 99 -0.37 -10.05 -10.53
N ASP A 100 -1.41 -9.40 -11.03
CA ASP A 100 -2.77 -9.59 -10.53
C ASP A 100 -3.23 -11.03 -10.85
N VAL A 101 -3.19 -11.88 -9.83
CA VAL A 101 -3.54 -13.30 -9.94
C VAL A 101 -5.00 -13.48 -10.34
N ALA A 102 -5.93 -12.73 -9.73
CA ALA A 102 -7.35 -12.83 -10.07
C ALA A 102 -7.63 -12.40 -11.51
N ALA A 103 -6.99 -11.32 -11.98
CA ALA A 103 -7.14 -10.88 -13.37
C ALA A 103 -6.58 -11.92 -14.37
N ALA A 104 -5.47 -12.57 -14.03
CA ALA A 104 -4.88 -13.61 -14.88
C ALA A 104 -5.81 -14.83 -15.02
N TYR A 105 -6.39 -15.31 -13.91
CA TYR A 105 -7.40 -16.38 -13.96
C TYR A 105 -8.61 -15.99 -14.80
N ARG A 106 -9.13 -14.76 -14.65
CA ARG A 106 -10.26 -14.26 -15.45
C ARG A 106 -9.96 -14.17 -16.94
N LYS A 107 -8.70 -13.90 -17.32
CA LYS A 107 -8.25 -13.88 -18.71
C LYS A 107 -8.07 -15.28 -19.30
N GLY A 108 -8.07 -16.33 -18.47
CA GLY A 108 -7.81 -17.70 -18.89
C GLY A 108 -6.32 -18.02 -19.07
N ASP A 109 -5.43 -17.20 -18.50
CA ASP A 109 -3.98 -17.38 -18.51
C ASP A 109 -3.44 -17.40 -17.07
N PRO A 110 -3.79 -18.42 -16.26
CA PRO A 110 -3.40 -18.48 -14.86
C PRO A 110 -1.89 -18.64 -14.70
N PRO A 111 -1.26 -17.93 -13.73
CA PRO A 111 0.17 -18.04 -13.49
C PRO A 111 0.52 -19.42 -12.89
N ARG A 112 1.70 -19.92 -13.22
CA ARG A 112 2.25 -21.10 -12.54
C ARG A 112 2.83 -20.71 -11.20
N LEU A 113 1.99 -20.74 -10.15
CA LEU A 113 2.42 -20.45 -8.79
C LEU A 113 3.03 -21.72 -8.15
N ALA A 114 4.23 -21.58 -7.56
CA ALA A 114 4.89 -22.68 -6.86
C ALA A 114 4.01 -23.17 -5.69
N GLY A 115 3.86 -24.48 -5.51
CA GLY A 115 3.06 -25.06 -4.43
C GLY A 115 1.54 -24.98 -4.61
N VAL A 116 1.05 -24.45 -5.73
CA VAL A 116 -0.36 -24.49 -6.11
C VAL A 116 -0.64 -25.76 -6.91
N GLY A 117 -1.28 -26.73 -6.27
CA GLY A 117 -1.75 -27.96 -6.92
C GLY A 117 -3.19 -27.78 -7.43
N LYS A 118 -3.69 -28.74 -8.21
CA LYS A 118 -4.98 -28.70 -8.90
C LYS A 118 -6.15 -28.23 -8.01
N ALA A 119 -6.28 -28.76 -6.79
CA ALA A 119 -7.37 -28.40 -5.89
C ALA A 119 -7.31 -26.94 -5.36
N ILE A 120 -6.12 -26.35 -5.27
CA ILE A 120 -5.95 -24.94 -4.91
C ILE A 120 -6.19 -24.08 -6.15
N ASP A 121 -5.73 -24.50 -7.31
CA ASP A 121 -5.93 -23.86 -8.60
C ASP A 121 -7.43 -23.68 -8.93
N GLU A 122 -8.23 -24.75 -8.76
CA GLU A 122 -9.70 -24.70 -8.92
C GLU A 122 -10.35 -23.69 -7.96
N LYS A 123 -9.86 -23.57 -6.72
CA LYS A 123 -10.35 -22.61 -5.75
C LYS A 123 -9.97 -21.15 -6.08
N LEU A 124 -8.78 -20.96 -6.65
CA LEU A 124 -8.36 -19.66 -7.18
C LEU A 124 -9.25 -19.23 -8.36
N ALA A 125 -9.54 -20.17 -9.27
CA ALA A 125 -10.44 -19.92 -10.38
C ALA A 125 -11.85 -19.54 -9.90
N GLU A 126 -12.42 -20.27 -8.92
CA GLU A 126 -13.73 -19.95 -8.34
C GLU A 126 -13.73 -18.54 -7.71
N LEU A 127 -12.70 -18.20 -6.92
CA LEU A 127 -12.55 -16.87 -6.31
C LEU A 127 -12.41 -15.76 -7.35
N ALA A 128 -11.57 -15.96 -8.36
CA ALA A 128 -11.35 -14.97 -9.41
C ALA A 128 -12.61 -14.71 -10.24
N ASP A 129 -13.40 -15.75 -10.52
CA ASP A 129 -14.59 -15.64 -11.36
C ASP A 129 -15.81 -15.11 -10.62
N THR A 130 -15.94 -15.43 -9.32
CA THR A 130 -17.16 -15.17 -8.55
C THR A 130 -16.97 -14.19 -7.40
N GLY A 131 -15.73 -13.89 -7.01
CA GLY A 131 -15.42 -13.15 -5.79
C GLY A 131 -15.73 -13.92 -4.49
N ARG A 132 -16.14 -15.18 -4.59
CA ARG A 132 -16.56 -16.03 -3.47
C ARG A 132 -15.95 -17.42 -3.59
N LEU A 133 -15.75 -18.10 -2.46
CA LEU A 133 -15.27 -19.47 -2.40
C LEU A 133 -16.16 -20.31 -1.50
N ARG A 134 -16.95 -21.21 -2.08
CA ARG A 134 -17.90 -22.08 -1.35
C ARG A 134 -17.21 -22.92 -0.28
N TYR A 135 -16.00 -23.39 -0.57
CA TYR A 135 -15.20 -24.14 0.40
C TYR A 135 -14.88 -23.30 1.66
N TYR A 136 -14.45 -22.07 1.46
CA TYR A 136 -14.14 -21.14 2.55
C TYR A 136 -15.39 -20.77 3.35
N GLU A 137 -16.52 -20.55 2.68
CA GLU A 137 -17.79 -20.24 3.34
C GLU A 137 -18.27 -21.41 4.24
N ARG A 138 -18.09 -22.66 3.80
CA ARG A 138 -18.37 -23.85 4.65
C ARG A 138 -17.45 -23.91 5.85
N LEU A 139 -16.14 -23.73 5.66
CA LEU A 139 -15.19 -23.72 6.78
C LEU A 139 -15.54 -22.65 7.83
N ARG A 140 -16.04 -21.49 7.41
CA ARG A 140 -16.50 -20.42 8.32
C ARG A 140 -17.80 -20.77 9.06
N GLN A 141 -18.63 -21.66 8.53
CA GLN A 141 -19.77 -22.21 9.25
C GLN A 141 -19.32 -23.24 10.30
N ASP A 142 -18.34 -24.06 9.94
CA ASP A 142 -17.82 -25.11 10.83
C ASP A 142 -16.91 -24.54 11.93
N VAL A 143 -16.14 -23.50 11.65
CA VAL A 143 -15.28 -22.78 12.60
C VAL A 143 -15.80 -21.36 12.74
N PRO A 144 -16.44 -20.99 13.87
CA PRO A 144 -16.95 -19.64 14.06
C PRO A 144 -15.85 -18.57 13.85
N PRO A 145 -16.13 -17.48 13.14
CA PRO A 145 -15.15 -16.41 12.91
C PRO A 145 -14.55 -15.85 14.20
N SER A 146 -15.31 -15.88 15.30
CA SER A 146 -14.83 -15.48 16.62
C SER A 146 -13.65 -16.34 17.13
N VAL A 147 -13.61 -17.63 16.79
CA VAL A 147 -12.48 -18.52 17.15
C VAL A 147 -11.22 -18.13 16.38
N ALA A 148 -11.36 -17.77 15.12
CA ALA A 148 -10.23 -17.27 14.34
C ALA A 148 -9.66 -15.94 14.91
N THR A 149 -10.48 -15.10 15.56
CA THR A 149 -9.98 -13.88 16.22
C THR A 149 -9.03 -14.16 17.38
N LEU A 150 -9.11 -15.35 18.00
CA LEU A 150 -8.17 -15.76 19.04
C LEU A 150 -6.72 -15.82 18.54
N LEU A 151 -6.51 -16.09 17.23
CA LEU A 151 -5.20 -16.14 16.60
C LEU A 151 -4.48 -14.78 16.58
N GLN A 152 -5.20 -13.68 16.80
CA GLN A 152 -4.62 -12.35 16.93
C GLN A 152 -3.80 -12.20 18.23
N VAL A 153 -4.00 -13.09 19.21
CA VAL A 153 -3.27 -13.05 20.48
C VAL A 153 -1.86 -13.62 20.29
N PRO A 154 -0.80 -12.82 20.46
CA PRO A 154 0.58 -13.28 20.31
C PRO A 154 0.89 -14.52 21.15
N GLY A 155 1.36 -15.57 20.46
CA GLY A 155 1.71 -16.84 21.08
C GLY A 155 0.55 -17.83 21.27
N LEU A 156 -0.62 -17.52 20.69
CA LEU A 156 -1.74 -18.44 20.62
C LEU A 156 -1.89 -18.93 19.16
N GLY A 157 -1.46 -20.17 18.90
CA GLY A 157 -1.54 -20.77 17.56
C GLY A 157 -2.89 -21.44 17.29
N PRO A 158 -3.17 -21.81 16.02
CA PRO A 158 -4.47 -22.38 15.61
C PRO A 158 -4.85 -23.64 16.38
N ARG A 159 -3.91 -24.53 16.63
CA ARG A 159 -4.12 -25.73 17.43
C ARG A 159 -4.62 -25.41 18.84
N THR A 160 -3.97 -24.46 19.50
CA THR A 160 -4.35 -24.03 20.86
C THR A 160 -5.70 -23.33 20.86
N ALA A 161 -5.99 -22.50 19.85
CA ALA A 161 -7.31 -21.89 19.67
C ALA A 161 -8.41 -22.96 19.51
N GLY A 162 -8.14 -24.00 18.73
CA GLY A 162 -9.03 -25.14 18.56
C GLY A 162 -9.25 -25.94 19.88
N GLU A 163 -8.20 -26.11 20.69
CA GLU A 163 -8.31 -26.75 22.00
C GLU A 163 -9.14 -25.91 23.00
N LEU A 164 -8.89 -24.60 23.06
CA LEU A 164 -9.68 -23.65 23.88
C LEU A 164 -11.16 -23.66 23.49
N TRP A 165 -11.44 -23.63 22.20
CA TRP A 165 -12.82 -23.67 21.70
C TRP A 165 -13.52 -24.98 22.04
N ARG A 166 -12.92 -26.12 21.70
CA ARG A 166 -13.58 -27.43 21.87
C ARG A 166 -13.65 -27.90 23.32
N GLN A 167 -12.65 -27.60 24.16
CA GLN A 167 -12.55 -28.13 25.51
C GLN A 167 -13.08 -27.15 26.57
N ALA A 168 -12.93 -25.84 26.36
CA ALA A 168 -13.34 -24.82 27.32
C ALA A 168 -14.47 -23.91 26.81
N ASN A 169 -14.99 -24.16 25.59
CA ASN A 169 -16.00 -23.32 24.93
C ASN A 169 -15.63 -21.84 24.86
N ILE A 170 -14.32 -21.55 24.72
CA ILE A 170 -13.77 -20.21 24.58
C ILE A 170 -13.66 -19.90 23.09
N SER A 171 -14.47 -18.99 22.61
CA SER A 171 -14.56 -18.61 21.20
C SER A 171 -14.33 -17.11 20.95
N THR A 172 -14.19 -16.29 22.00
CA THR A 172 -13.96 -14.84 21.88
C THR A 172 -12.80 -14.38 22.74
N LEU A 173 -12.24 -13.21 22.40
CA LEU A 173 -11.15 -12.57 23.17
C LEU A 173 -11.60 -12.25 24.61
N ASP A 174 -12.85 -11.84 24.81
CA ASP A 174 -13.40 -11.52 26.14
C ASP A 174 -13.52 -12.78 27.01
N GLN A 175 -13.98 -13.90 26.44
CA GLN A 175 -14.02 -15.19 27.13
C GLN A 175 -12.62 -15.69 27.48
N LEU A 176 -11.64 -15.51 26.56
CA LEU A 176 -10.25 -15.88 26.82
C LEU A 176 -9.66 -15.04 27.96
N GLU A 177 -9.91 -13.72 27.96
CA GLU A 177 -9.46 -12.83 29.02
C GLU A 177 -10.04 -13.20 30.39
N ALA A 178 -11.36 -13.41 30.43
CA ALA A 178 -12.04 -13.82 31.66
C ALA A 178 -11.53 -15.15 32.20
N ALA A 179 -11.32 -16.15 31.34
CA ALA A 179 -10.81 -17.47 31.73
C ALA A 179 -9.34 -17.38 32.21
N ALA A 180 -8.50 -16.58 31.53
CA ALA A 180 -7.12 -16.37 31.95
C ALA A 180 -7.02 -15.60 33.27
N ALA A 181 -7.89 -14.59 33.48
CA ALA A 181 -7.94 -13.84 34.74
C ALA A 181 -8.44 -14.70 35.91
N ALA A 182 -9.39 -15.60 35.67
CA ALA A 182 -9.90 -16.55 36.64
C ALA A 182 -8.91 -17.70 36.94
N GLY A 183 -7.86 -17.89 36.13
CA GLY A 183 -6.91 -18.97 36.28
C GLY A 183 -7.44 -20.35 35.85
N THR A 184 -8.50 -20.41 35.08
CA THR A 184 -9.15 -21.67 34.64
C THR A 184 -8.46 -22.31 33.43
N LEU A 185 -7.66 -21.56 32.68
CA LEU A 185 -6.97 -22.11 31.51
C LEU A 185 -5.94 -23.19 31.87
N ARG A 186 -5.37 -23.14 33.08
CA ARG A 186 -4.39 -24.13 33.56
C ARG A 186 -4.98 -25.54 33.75
N GLU A 187 -6.30 -25.70 33.72
CA GLU A 187 -6.98 -26.99 33.70
C GLU A 187 -6.86 -27.70 32.35
N LEU A 188 -6.52 -26.95 31.29
CA LEU A 188 -6.33 -27.49 29.96
C LEU A 188 -4.91 -28.05 29.81
N LYS A 189 -4.78 -29.16 29.09
CA LYS A 189 -3.51 -29.84 28.85
C LYS A 189 -2.52 -28.89 28.14
N GLY A 190 -1.35 -28.67 28.76
CA GLY A 190 -0.30 -27.82 28.20
C GLY A 190 -0.41 -26.34 28.56
N MET A 191 -1.47 -25.92 29.27
CA MET A 191 -1.59 -24.59 29.83
C MET A 191 -1.01 -24.51 31.25
N THR A 192 -0.23 -23.47 31.51
CA THR A 192 0.40 -23.22 32.81
C THR A 192 0.03 -21.83 33.29
N ALA A 193 0.20 -21.56 34.62
CA ALA A 193 0.02 -20.22 35.17
C ALA A 193 0.87 -19.16 34.43
N ARG A 194 2.09 -19.54 33.98
CA ARG A 194 2.95 -18.66 33.18
C ARG A 194 2.37 -18.39 31.78
N THR A 195 1.71 -19.38 31.19
CA THR A 195 1.02 -19.22 29.90
C THR A 195 -0.19 -18.29 30.06
N GLU A 196 -1.01 -18.46 31.11
CA GLU A 196 -2.12 -17.56 31.42
C GLU A 196 -1.68 -16.10 31.56
N GLN A 197 -0.64 -15.85 32.38
CA GLN A 197 -0.10 -14.50 32.56
C GLN A 197 0.39 -13.90 31.24
N ARG A 198 1.08 -14.71 30.40
CA ARG A 198 1.52 -14.27 29.09
C ARG A 198 0.37 -13.93 28.16
N LEU A 199 -0.70 -14.73 28.15
CA LEU A 199 -1.91 -14.46 27.36
C LEU A 199 -2.61 -13.19 27.84
N LEU A 200 -2.76 -12.98 29.15
CA LEU A 200 -3.31 -11.74 29.70
C LEU A 200 -2.52 -10.51 29.29
N ALA A 201 -1.18 -10.57 29.39
CA ALA A 201 -0.33 -9.48 28.94
C ALA A 201 -0.48 -9.23 27.43
N ALA A 202 -0.55 -10.30 26.63
CA ALA A 202 -0.74 -10.22 25.19
C ALA A 202 -2.11 -9.63 24.81
N LEU A 203 -3.18 -9.99 25.53
CA LEU A 203 -4.51 -9.43 25.35
C LEU A 203 -4.55 -7.93 25.69
N GLN A 204 -3.88 -7.51 26.75
CA GLN A 204 -3.77 -6.09 27.11
C GLN A 204 -3.05 -5.28 26.03
N VAL A 205 -1.97 -5.84 25.45
CA VAL A 205 -1.27 -5.23 24.31
C VAL A 205 -2.17 -5.19 23.08
N LEU A 206 -2.88 -6.28 22.77
CA LEU A 206 -3.80 -6.37 21.63
C LEU A 206 -4.91 -5.32 21.72
N ARG A 207 -5.52 -5.15 22.91
CA ARG A 207 -6.58 -4.13 23.14
C ARG A 207 -6.07 -2.69 23.01
N LYS A 208 -4.80 -2.46 23.29
CA LYS A 208 -4.15 -1.15 23.11
C LYS A 208 -3.58 -0.96 21.71
N ARG A 209 -3.60 -2.01 20.88
CA ARG A 209 -3.09 -1.94 19.52
C ARG A 209 -3.97 -1.00 18.71
N PRO A 210 -3.38 -0.01 18.01
CA PRO A 210 -4.15 0.81 17.11
C PRO A 210 -4.82 -0.07 16.03
N PRO A 211 -5.97 0.35 15.49
CA PRO A 211 -6.66 -0.39 14.44
C PRO A 211 -5.70 -0.69 13.28
N ARG A 212 -5.86 -1.88 12.67
CA ARG A 212 -5.06 -2.26 11.50
C ARG A 212 -5.28 -1.22 10.41
N ARG A 213 -4.18 -0.65 9.95
CA ARG A 213 -4.23 0.32 8.86
C ARG A 213 -3.90 -0.38 7.55
N ILE A 214 -4.62 -0.04 6.50
CA ILE A 214 -4.36 -0.47 5.13
C ILE A 214 -3.68 0.66 4.35
N ARG A 215 -2.92 0.32 3.34
CA ARG A 215 -2.26 1.31 2.47
C ARG A 215 -3.27 2.08 1.64
N LEU A 216 -2.89 3.26 1.17
CA LEU A 216 -3.75 4.17 0.41
C LEU A 216 -4.30 3.52 -0.88
N GLY A 217 -3.47 2.81 -1.64
CA GLY A 217 -3.89 2.09 -2.84
C GLY A 217 -4.87 0.95 -2.54
N GLN A 218 -4.62 0.17 -1.49
CA GLN A 218 -5.58 -0.85 -1.03
C GLN A 218 -6.92 -0.25 -0.60
N ALA A 219 -6.90 0.94 0.02
CA ALA A 219 -8.11 1.65 0.38
C ALA A 219 -8.91 2.12 -0.84
N ALA A 220 -8.25 2.43 -1.96
CA ALA A 220 -8.89 2.90 -3.19
C ALA A 220 -9.90 1.90 -3.74
N GLU A 221 -9.52 0.63 -3.85
CA GLU A 221 -10.40 -0.44 -4.32
C GLU A 221 -11.62 -0.61 -3.40
N ALA A 222 -11.39 -0.54 -2.09
CA ALA A 222 -12.47 -0.64 -1.10
C ALA A 222 -13.42 0.55 -1.19
N VAL A 223 -12.90 1.77 -1.34
CA VAL A 223 -13.70 3.00 -1.50
C VAL A 223 -14.54 2.92 -2.76
N GLU A 224 -13.96 2.54 -3.90
CA GLU A 224 -14.67 2.43 -5.16
C GLU A 224 -15.82 1.40 -5.07
N ARG A 225 -15.56 0.23 -4.50
CA ARG A 225 -16.56 -0.83 -4.29
C ARG A 225 -17.72 -0.36 -3.41
N VAL A 226 -17.40 0.28 -2.28
CA VAL A 226 -18.41 0.81 -1.35
C VAL A 226 -19.21 1.91 -2.00
N THR A 227 -18.56 2.88 -2.66
CA THR A 227 -19.22 4.00 -3.35
C THR A 227 -20.21 3.50 -4.38
N ARG A 228 -19.79 2.63 -5.32
CA ARG A 228 -20.71 2.05 -6.34
C ARG A 228 -21.89 1.31 -5.72
N SER A 229 -21.65 0.57 -4.65
CA SER A 229 -22.70 -0.20 -3.97
C SER A 229 -23.73 0.70 -3.30
N LEU A 230 -23.29 1.80 -2.70
CA LEU A 230 -24.14 2.77 -2.03
C LEU A 230 -24.91 3.65 -3.05
N GLU A 231 -24.28 4.10 -4.13
CA GLU A 231 -24.91 4.90 -5.17
C GLU A 231 -26.08 4.20 -5.87
N ARG A 232 -26.00 2.86 -5.99
CA ARG A 232 -27.08 2.03 -6.54
C ARG A 232 -28.22 1.77 -5.57
N MET A 233 -28.10 2.19 -4.31
CA MET A 233 -29.09 1.89 -3.28
C MET A 233 -30.29 2.83 -3.38
N PRO A 234 -31.54 2.32 -3.36
CA PRO A 234 -32.73 3.15 -3.34
C PRO A 234 -32.73 4.14 -2.18
N GLY A 235 -33.04 5.40 -2.45
CA GLY A 235 -33.08 6.48 -1.44
C GLY A 235 -31.74 7.19 -1.22
N VAL A 236 -30.64 6.75 -1.83
CA VAL A 236 -29.36 7.45 -1.86
C VAL A 236 -29.36 8.45 -3.01
N LYS A 237 -28.95 9.70 -2.76
CA LYS A 237 -28.84 10.77 -3.76
C LYS A 237 -27.39 11.02 -4.16
N SER A 238 -26.50 11.02 -3.18
CA SER A 238 -25.06 11.12 -3.42
C SER A 238 -24.28 10.39 -2.33
N VAL A 239 -23.04 9.98 -2.64
CA VAL A 239 -22.10 9.32 -1.74
C VAL A 239 -20.78 10.06 -1.82
N LEU A 240 -20.29 10.52 -0.67
CA LEU A 240 -19.07 11.32 -0.58
C LEU A 240 -18.09 10.65 0.39
N PRO A 241 -16.99 10.06 -0.12
CA PRO A 241 -15.90 9.60 0.75
C PRO A 241 -15.29 10.78 1.52
N ALA A 242 -14.96 10.55 2.80
CA ALA A 242 -14.45 11.58 3.72
C ALA A 242 -13.20 11.08 4.48
N GLY A 243 -12.98 11.58 5.67
CA GLY A 243 -11.96 11.12 6.60
C GLY A 243 -10.53 11.17 6.09
N SER A 244 -9.74 10.24 6.59
CA SER A 244 -8.31 10.15 6.25
C SER A 244 -8.06 9.75 4.79
N TRP A 245 -8.99 9.02 4.16
CA TRP A 245 -8.97 8.75 2.73
C TRP A 245 -9.04 10.02 1.88
N ARG A 246 -9.97 10.90 2.18
CA ARG A 246 -10.12 12.15 1.43
C ARG A 246 -8.91 13.08 1.60
N ARG A 247 -8.25 13.04 2.76
CA ARG A 247 -6.99 13.75 3.00
C ARG A 247 -5.77 13.04 2.40
N ARG A 248 -5.96 11.90 1.70
CA ARG A 248 -4.88 11.16 1.05
C ARG A 248 -3.77 10.73 2.01
N ARG A 249 -4.14 10.31 3.25
CA ARG A 249 -3.16 9.72 4.18
C ARG A 249 -2.56 8.44 3.59
N GLU A 250 -1.26 8.24 3.81
CA GLU A 250 -0.54 7.05 3.30
C GLU A 250 -1.12 5.71 3.78
N THR A 251 -1.75 5.73 4.95
CA THR A 251 -2.46 4.58 5.50
C THR A 251 -3.82 5.00 6.08
N ILE A 252 -4.79 4.12 5.98
CA ILE A 252 -6.19 4.32 6.34
C ILE A 252 -6.57 3.28 7.39
N ALA A 253 -7.22 3.68 8.50
CA ALA A 253 -7.71 2.79 9.54
C ALA A 253 -9.16 2.35 9.28
N ASP A 254 -9.98 3.29 8.86
CA ASP A 254 -11.41 3.20 8.63
C ASP A 254 -11.77 4.04 7.39
N LEU A 255 -12.88 3.69 6.76
CA LEU A 255 -13.40 4.42 5.61
C LEU A 255 -14.65 5.19 6.02
N ASP A 256 -14.58 6.50 5.94
CA ASP A 256 -15.70 7.39 6.24
C ASP A 256 -16.48 7.73 4.97
N PHE A 257 -17.81 7.60 5.02
CA PHE A 257 -18.71 7.97 3.94
C PHE A 257 -19.86 8.85 4.44
N LEU A 258 -20.14 9.88 3.70
CA LEU A 258 -21.33 10.71 3.84
C LEU A 258 -22.35 10.32 2.77
N ILE A 259 -23.59 10.12 3.16
CA ILE A 259 -24.69 9.72 2.26
C ILE A 259 -25.80 10.74 2.32
N GLU A 260 -26.05 11.43 1.19
CA GLU A 260 -27.18 12.33 1.05
C GLU A 260 -28.46 11.55 0.83
N THR A 261 -29.47 11.76 1.72
CA THR A 261 -30.74 11.02 1.64
C THR A 261 -31.86 11.70 2.42
N ASP A 262 -33.09 11.53 1.92
CA ASP A 262 -34.31 11.91 2.66
C ASP A 262 -34.85 10.76 3.55
N GLU A 263 -34.26 9.54 3.46
CA GLU A 263 -34.70 8.34 4.16
C GLU A 263 -33.59 7.71 5.03
N PRO A 264 -33.01 8.46 5.99
CA PRO A 264 -31.80 8.02 6.71
C PRO A 264 -31.91 6.63 7.34
N GLY A 265 -32.99 6.34 8.09
CA GLY A 265 -33.18 5.06 8.77
C GLY A 265 -33.26 3.87 7.81
N LYS A 266 -33.91 4.04 6.65
CA LYS A 266 -34.03 2.97 5.66
C LYS A 266 -32.69 2.70 4.96
N VAL A 267 -31.90 3.75 4.68
CA VAL A 267 -30.56 3.61 4.11
C VAL A 267 -29.64 2.88 5.09
N VAL A 268 -29.61 3.29 6.37
CA VAL A 268 -28.82 2.62 7.41
C VAL A 268 -29.19 1.14 7.55
N GLU A 269 -30.48 0.80 7.53
CA GLU A 269 -30.93 -0.60 7.61
C GLU A 269 -30.48 -1.42 6.38
N ARG A 270 -30.56 -0.84 5.19
CA ARG A 270 -30.14 -1.51 3.93
C ARG A 270 -28.63 -1.74 3.89
N VAL A 271 -27.83 -0.77 4.34
CA VAL A 271 -26.36 -0.88 4.39
C VAL A 271 -25.92 -2.11 5.17
N GLN A 272 -26.55 -2.38 6.31
CA GLN A 272 -26.19 -3.53 7.16
C GLN A 272 -26.44 -4.90 6.49
N LYS A 273 -27.25 -4.93 5.44
CA LYS A 273 -27.63 -6.14 4.69
C LYS A 273 -26.86 -6.31 3.38
N LEU A 274 -25.92 -5.40 3.08
CA LEU A 274 -25.16 -5.46 1.84
C LEU A 274 -24.24 -6.70 1.79
N PRO A 275 -24.05 -7.31 0.61
CA PRO A 275 -23.29 -8.55 0.46
C PRO A 275 -21.84 -8.47 0.95
N TRP A 276 -21.23 -7.28 0.92
CA TRP A 276 -19.86 -7.05 1.35
C TRP A 276 -19.71 -6.78 2.86
N VAL A 277 -20.83 -6.64 3.58
CA VAL A 277 -20.82 -6.47 5.04
C VAL A 277 -20.67 -7.82 5.72
N GLU A 278 -19.58 -7.99 6.43
CA GLU A 278 -19.32 -9.18 7.24
C GLU A 278 -20.03 -9.11 8.59
N ARG A 279 -19.97 -7.93 9.23
CA ARG A 279 -20.52 -7.69 10.56
C ARG A 279 -21.03 -6.25 10.67
N ALA A 280 -22.26 -6.10 11.11
CA ALA A 280 -22.77 -4.81 11.54
C ALA A 280 -22.20 -4.48 12.93
N GLY A 281 -21.66 -3.27 13.07
CA GLY A 281 -21.26 -2.69 14.35
C GLY A 281 -22.41 -1.94 15.00
N GLY A 282 -22.13 -0.80 15.62
CA GLY A 282 -23.14 0.10 16.16
C GLY A 282 -23.95 0.78 15.04
N SER A 283 -25.24 0.95 15.26
CA SER A 283 -26.09 1.74 14.36
C SER A 283 -27.03 2.66 15.13
N ALA A 284 -27.32 3.81 14.54
CA ALA A 284 -28.35 4.75 14.96
C ALA A 284 -29.15 5.16 13.71
N THR A 285 -30.19 5.96 13.86
CA THR A 285 -31.05 6.36 12.74
C THR A 285 -30.29 7.01 11.58
N THR A 286 -29.18 7.70 11.88
CA THR A 286 -28.40 8.46 10.89
C THR A 286 -26.97 7.94 10.71
N ARG A 287 -26.56 6.90 11.45
CA ARG A 287 -25.18 6.38 11.43
C ARG A 287 -25.17 4.86 11.39
N ALA A 288 -24.22 4.30 10.67
CA ALA A 288 -23.89 2.88 10.72
C ALA A 288 -22.37 2.71 10.72
N SER A 289 -21.89 1.77 11.53
CA SER A 289 -20.54 1.27 11.47
C SER A 289 -20.61 -0.20 11.07
N VAL A 290 -19.93 -0.59 10.01
CA VAL A 290 -19.91 -1.97 9.51
C VAL A 290 -18.48 -2.40 9.21
N HIS A 291 -18.21 -3.68 9.31
CA HIS A 291 -16.94 -4.25 8.87
C HIS A 291 -17.13 -4.89 7.51
N MET A 292 -16.25 -4.55 6.56
CA MET A 292 -16.25 -5.19 5.27
C MET A 292 -15.76 -6.63 5.38
N MET A 293 -16.36 -7.52 4.59
CA MET A 293 -15.79 -8.84 4.35
C MET A 293 -14.38 -8.64 3.78
N HIS A 294 -13.38 -9.12 4.53
CA HIS A 294 -11.96 -8.99 4.15
C HIS A 294 -11.43 -7.55 3.99
N GLY A 295 -12.06 -6.56 4.59
CA GLY A 295 -11.70 -5.16 4.46
C GLY A 295 -11.67 -4.38 5.77
N PRO A 296 -11.48 -3.06 5.70
CA PRO A 296 -11.51 -2.18 6.85
C PRO A 296 -12.92 -2.01 7.42
N GLN A 297 -13.01 -1.33 8.57
CA GLN A 297 -14.25 -0.77 9.06
C GLN A 297 -14.72 0.35 8.11
N VAL A 298 -16.04 0.42 7.90
CA VAL A 298 -16.70 1.48 7.13
C VAL A 298 -17.68 2.19 8.05
N ASP A 299 -17.46 3.49 8.23
CA ASP A 299 -18.31 4.36 9.01
C ASP A 299 -19.15 5.24 8.07
N LEU A 300 -20.44 5.15 8.21
CA LEU A 300 -21.41 5.84 7.35
C LEU A 300 -22.23 6.83 8.16
N MET A 301 -22.32 8.05 7.64
CA MET A 301 -23.18 9.10 8.16
C MET A 301 -24.15 9.53 7.07
N THR A 302 -25.44 9.46 7.35
CA THR A 302 -26.45 10.07 6.48
C THR A 302 -26.62 11.55 6.80
N MET A 303 -26.84 12.35 5.76
CA MET A 303 -27.05 13.79 5.87
C MET A 303 -28.25 14.22 5.03
N PRO A 304 -28.92 15.33 5.39
CA PRO A 304 -29.93 15.97 4.56
C PRO A 304 -29.35 16.47 3.25
N VAL A 305 -30.22 16.64 2.25
CA VAL A 305 -29.84 17.22 0.96
C VAL A 305 -29.50 18.70 1.11
N GLY A 306 -28.43 19.14 0.44
CA GLY A 306 -28.04 20.54 0.38
C GLY A 306 -27.19 21.05 1.54
N VAL A 307 -26.67 20.17 2.40
CA VAL A 307 -25.80 20.52 3.53
C VAL A 307 -24.41 19.87 3.47
N ALA A 308 -24.06 19.32 2.31
CA ALA A 308 -22.87 18.50 2.10
C ALA A 308 -21.56 19.22 2.51
N GLY A 309 -21.45 20.52 2.26
CA GLY A 309 -20.27 21.29 2.61
C GLY A 309 -19.98 21.29 4.12
N THR A 310 -21.01 21.49 4.93
CA THR A 310 -20.90 21.47 6.39
C THR A 310 -20.43 20.10 6.90
N TYR A 311 -21.05 19.03 6.42
CA TYR A 311 -20.68 17.66 6.80
C TYR A 311 -19.28 17.28 6.31
N LEU A 312 -18.92 17.62 5.07
CA LEU A 312 -17.60 17.33 4.51
C LEU A 312 -16.48 17.99 5.31
N VAL A 313 -16.60 19.24 5.69
CA VAL A 313 -15.59 19.91 6.54
C VAL A 313 -15.40 19.14 7.83
N HIS A 314 -16.51 18.80 8.52
CA HIS A 314 -16.45 18.09 9.80
C HIS A 314 -15.84 16.68 9.66
N PHE A 315 -16.33 15.87 8.71
CA PHE A 315 -15.93 14.47 8.57
C PHE A 315 -14.65 14.26 7.75
N THR A 316 -14.21 15.24 6.98
CA THR A 316 -12.90 15.21 6.35
C THR A 316 -11.79 15.36 7.38
N GLY A 317 -11.94 16.23 8.38
CA GLY A 317 -10.93 16.49 9.39
C GLY A 317 -9.73 17.29 8.83
N SER A 318 -8.53 17.23 9.42
CA SER A 318 -8.22 16.38 10.60
C SER A 318 -8.95 16.81 11.87
N ALA A 319 -8.78 16.05 12.94
CA ALA A 319 -9.34 16.45 14.25
C ALA A 319 -8.74 17.79 14.69
N GLU A 320 -7.42 17.95 14.52
CA GLU A 320 -6.65 19.14 14.85
C GLU A 320 -7.12 20.34 14.02
N HIS A 321 -7.23 20.18 12.72
CA HIS A 321 -7.77 21.21 11.82
C HIS A 321 -9.19 21.65 12.24
N ASN A 322 -10.06 20.69 12.55
CA ASN A 322 -11.42 20.97 13.01
C ASN A 322 -11.47 21.69 14.36
N VAL A 323 -10.52 21.44 15.27
CA VAL A 323 -10.40 22.20 16.54
C VAL A 323 -10.15 23.67 16.23
N ARG A 324 -9.20 23.98 15.33
CA ARG A 324 -8.90 25.33 14.90
C ARG A 324 -10.11 26.03 14.26
N LEU A 325 -10.83 25.33 13.38
CA LEU A 325 -12.06 25.90 12.78
C LEU A 325 -13.14 26.21 13.82
N ARG A 326 -13.29 25.35 14.86
CA ARG A 326 -14.23 25.60 15.97
C ARG A 326 -13.83 26.80 16.82
N GLU A 327 -12.53 26.98 17.08
CA GLU A 327 -12.01 28.17 17.78
C GLU A 327 -12.34 29.45 16.99
N MET A 328 -12.04 29.45 15.69
CA MET A 328 -12.35 30.59 14.81
C MET A 328 -13.86 30.87 14.71
N ALA A 329 -14.70 29.83 14.70
CA ALA A 329 -16.15 30.00 14.74
C ALA A 329 -16.59 30.63 16.05
N ARG A 330 -16.05 30.18 17.19
CA ARG A 330 -16.36 30.70 18.52
C ARG A 330 -16.00 32.18 18.67
N ASP A 331 -14.85 32.58 18.15
CA ASP A 331 -14.39 33.97 18.16
C ASP A 331 -15.32 34.89 17.34
N ARG A 332 -16.14 34.31 16.46
CA ARG A 332 -17.16 34.98 15.64
C ARG A 332 -18.58 34.83 16.19
N GLY A 333 -18.75 34.30 17.40
CA GLY A 333 -20.06 34.10 18.04
C GLY A 333 -20.81 32.83 17.58
N TRP A 334 -20.10 31.80 17.00
CA TRP A 334 -20.72 30.60 16.48
C TRP A 334 -20.15 29.33 17.13
N SER A 335 -20.99 28.33 17.32
CA SER A 335 -20.60 26.97 17.69
C SER A 335 -20.65 26.06 16.42
N LEU A 336 -19.51 25.53 16.02
CA LEU A 336 -19.40 24.66 14.82
C LEU A 336 -19.47 23.18 15.18
N SER A 337 -20.40 22.47 14.55
CA SER A 337 -20.54 21.01 14.61
C SER A 337 -20.84 20.43 13.23
N GLU A 338 -21.05 19.10 13.14
CA GLU A 338 -21.55 18.47 11.92
C GLU A 338 -22.93 18.99 11.48
N LYS A 339 -23.71 19.53 12.41
CA LYS A 339 -25.05 20.08 12.14
C LYS A 339 -25.03 21.51 11.63
N GLY A 340 -23.87 22.15 11.61
CA GLY A 340 -23.71 23.53 11.16
C GLY A 340 -23.14 24.46 12.21
N PHE A 341 -23.28 25.75 11.93
CA PHE A 341 -22.92 26.84 12.83
C PHE A 341 -24.18 27.27 13.59
N ALA A 342 -24.22 27.02 14.88
CA ALA A 342 -25.26 27.53 15.76
C ALA A 342 -24.79 28.83 16.42
N ALA A 343 -25.59 29.89 16.36
CA ALA A 343 -25.26 31.16 17.04
C ALA A 343 -25.17 30.94 18.55
N LEU A 344 -24.16 31.53 19.21
CA LEU A 344 -23.96 31.34 20.65
C LEU A 344 -25.02 32.04 21.50
N ASP A 345 -25.58 33.14 21.00
CA ASP A 345 -26.65 33.93 21.63
C ASP A 345 -28.06 33.43 21.24
N ASP A 346 -28.21 32.73 20.12
CA ASP A 346 -29.46 32.09 19.71
C ASP A 346 -29.16 30.69 19.08
N PRO A 347 -29.11 29.63 19.88
CA PRO A 347 -28.85 28.27 19.37
C PRO A 347 -29.86 27.75 18.34
N GLY A 348 -31.00 28.43 18.15
CA GLY A 348 -31.97 28.15 17.12
C GLY A 348 -31.57 28.69 15.72
N ASP A 349 -30.73 29.70 15.64
CA ASP A 349 -30.15 30.19 14.38
C ASP A 349 -28.99 29.26 13.99
N VAL A 350 -29.30 28.30 13.10
CA VAL A 350 -28.32 27.33 12.62
C VAL A 350 -28.06 27.56 11.13
N ARG A 351 -26.80 27.77 10.78
CA ARG A 351 -26.33 27.94 9.38
C ARG A 351 -25.68 26.68 8.88
N THR A 352 -26.13 26.20 7.72
CA THR A 352 -25.56 25.06 6.99
C THR A 352 -25.23 25.49 5.57
N PHE A 353 -24.30 24.77 4.95
CA PHE A 353 -23.76 25.15 3.64
C PHE A 353 -23.72 23.93 2.71
N ALA A 354 -24.02 24.16 1.42
CA ALA A 354 -24.00 23.13 0.41
C ALA A 354 -22.57 22.75 -0.01
N THR A 355 -21.64 23.69 0.04
CA THR A 355 -20.26 23.51 -0.38
C THR A 355 -19.27 23.85 0.75
N GLU A 356 -18.10 23.24 0.74
CA GLU A 356 -17.04 23.57 1.69
C GLU A 356 -16.49 24.99 1.48
N GLN A 357 -16.48 25.46 0.22
CA GLN A 357 -16.09 26.83 -0.13
C GLN A 357 -16.94 27.85 0.66
N GLU A 358 -18.25 27.62 0.76
CA GLU A 358 -19.14 28.47 1.54
C GLU A 358 -18.85 28.42 3.05
N VAL A 359 -18.49 27.21 3.58
CA VAL A 359 -18.08 27.06 4.99
C VAL A 359 -16.83 27.88 5.28
N TYR A 360 -15.80 27.76 4.44
CA TYR A 360 -14.56 28.52 4.61
C TYR A 360 -14.77 30.03 4.40
N ALA A 361 -15.58 30.43 3.43
CA ALA A 361 -15.94 31.84 3.21
C ALA A 361 -16.68 32.42 4.42
N PHE A 362 -17.58 31.66 5.06
CA PHE A 362 -18.26 32.09 6.29
C PHE A 362 -17.28 32.28 7.45
N LEU A 363 -16.19 31.48 7.49
CA LEU A 363 -15.08 31.67 8.43
C LEU A 363 -14.08 32.76 7.99
N GLY A 364 -14.34 33.46 6.87
CA GLY A 364 -13.52 34.58 6.40
C GLY A 364 -12.18 34.18 5.78
N MET A 365 -12.10 32.99 5.18
CA MET A 365 -10.89 32.49 4.50
C MET A 365 -11.23 31.73 3.21
N PRO A 366 -10.26 31.55 2.28
CA PRO A 366 -10.43 30.71 1.10
C PRO A 366 -10.55 29.23 1.49
N PHE A 367 -11.09 28.42 0.56
CA PHE A 367 -11.13 26.97 0.69
C PHE A 367 -9.73 26.40 0.86
N ILE A 368 -9.57 25.52 1.84
CA ILE A 368 -8.34 24.75 2.08
C ILE A 368 -8.52 23.35 1.51
N ASP A 369 -7.61 22.94 0.63
CA ASP A 369 -7.63 21.59 0.06
C ASP A 369 -7.55 20.52 1.15
N PRO A 370 -8.33 19.43 1.09
CA PRO A 370 -8.27 18.32 2.05
C PRO A 370 -6.87 17.77 2.32
N ALA A 371 -6.00 17.73 1.31
CA ALA A 371 -4.62 17.25 1.45
C ALA A 371 -3.79 18.09 2.44
N LEU A 372 -4.14 19.34 2.66
CA LEU A 372 -3.44 20.27 3.55
C LEU A 372 -3.96 20.27 5.00
N ARG A 373 -5.16 19.73 5.27
CA ARG A 373 -5.88 19.85 6.55
C ARG A 373 -5.31 18.97 7.66
N GLU A 374 -4.09 19.26 8.10
CA GLU A 374 -3.39 18.49 9.14
C GLU A 374 -2.87 19.39 10.30
N ASP A 375 -3.34 20.63 10.39
CA ASP A 375 -2.89 21.68 11.34
C ASP A 375 -1.36 21.90 11.28
N ARG A 376 -0.88 22.18 10.05
CA ARG A 376 0.54 22.42 9.76
C ARG A 376 0.79 23.80 9.14
N GLY A 377 -0.01 24.78 9.53
CA GLY A 377 0.07 26.16 9.07
C GLY A 377 -0.85 26.50 7.91
N GLU A 378 -1.74 25.59 7.49
CA GLU A 378 -2.65 25.82 6.36
C GLU A 378 -3.70 26.88 6.65
N ILE A 379 -4.10 27.06 7.91
CA ILE A 379 -5.07 28.10 8.31
C ILE A 379 -4.41 29.47 8.25
N GLU A 380 -3.20 29.61 8.77
CA GLU A 380 -2.41 30.83 8.72
C GLU A 380 -2.12 31.21 7.27
N ALA A 381 -1.69 30.26 6.45
CA ALA A 381 -1.45 30.46 5.02
C ALA A 381 -2.74 30.89 4.27
N ALA A 382 -3.89 30.33 4.65
CA ALA A 382 -5.18 30.72 4.08
C ALA A 382 -5.52 32.18 4.42
N LEU A 383 -5.29 32.59 5.67
CA LEU A 383 -5.57 33.93 6.15
C LEU A 383 -4.63 35.01 5.57
N THR A 384 -3.39 34.63 5.25
CA THR A 384 -2.38 35.53 4.63
C THR A 384 -2.37 35.48 3.10
N GLY A 385 -3.15 34.56 2.50
CA GLY A 385 -3.17 34.38 1.04
C GLY A 385 -1.95 33.62 0.49
N GLU A 386 -1.30 32.82 1.33
CA GLU A 386 -0.07 32.09 1.03
C GLU A 386 -0.29 30.58 0.81
N LEU A 387 -1.55 30.16 0.58
CA LEU A 387 -1.82 28.77 0.22
C LEU A 387 -1.13 28.41 -1.11
N PRO A 388 -0.47 27.24 -1.19
CA PRO A 388 0.22 26.83 -2.40
C PRO A 388 -0.77 26.48 -3.53
N SER A 389 -0.35 26.72 -4.78
CA SER A 389 -0.99 26.16 -5.95
C SER A 389 -0.51 24.71 -6.15
N LEU A 390 -1.24 23.77 -5.56
CA LEU A 390 -0.82 22.37 -5.45
C LEU A 390 -0.68 21.68 -6.81
N VAL A 391 0.39 20.92 -6.99
CA VAL A 391 0.61 20.07 -8.16
C VAL A 391 -0.56 19.10 -8.37
N THR A 392 -0.90 18.86 -9.63
CA THR A 392 -1.96 17.94 -10.06
C THR A 392 -1.40 16.84 -10.96
N ARG A 393 -2.18 15.77 -11.20
CA ARG A 393 -1.80 14.72 -12.13
C ARG A 393 -1.61 15.24 -13.56
N ASP A 394 -2.42 16.22 -13.96
CA ASP A 394 -2.39 16.81 -15.30
C ASP A 394 -1.16 17.69 -15.54
N ASP A 395 -0.49 18.15 -14.49
CA ASP A 395 0.77 18.89 -14.61
C ASP A 395 1.94 17.99 -15.04
N LEU A 396 1.87 16.67 -14.74
CA LEU A 396 2.96 15.76 -15.04
C LEU A 396 3.07 15.51 -16.56
N GLN A 397 4.27 15.76 -17.09
CA GLN A 397 4.61 15.54 -18.50
C GLN A 397 5.34 14.20 -18.70
N GLY A 398 6.00 13.68 -17.67
CA GLY A 398 6.76 12.44 -17.74
C GLY A 398 6.76 11.63 -16.45
N ASP A 399 7.28 10.41 -16.57
CA ASP A 399 7.56 9.51 -15.47
C ASP A 399 9.04 9.13 -15.53
N CYS A 400 9.78 9.33 -14.44
CA CYS A 400 11.23 9.20 -14.44
C CYS A 400 11.73 7.92 -13.77
N HIS A 401 10.82 7.00 -13.38
CA HIS A 401 11.18 5.75 -12.73
C HIS A 401 10.25 4.61 -13.19
N THR A 402 10.74 3.82 -14.15
CA THR A 402 9.97 2.70 -14.72
C THR A 402 10.89 1.55 -15.12
N HIS A 403 10.38 0.32 -15.07
CA HIS A 403 11.13 -0.90 -15.34
C HIS A 403 10.56 -1.70 -16.52
N SER A 404 11.41 -2.50 -17.16
CA SER A 404 11.02 -3.40 -18.24
C SER A 404 11.43 -4.85 -17.93
N ASP A 405 11.08 -5.78 -18.82
CA ASP A 405 11.50 -7.19 -18.78
C ASP A 405 13.03 -7.39 -18.95
N TRP A 406 13.76 -6.31 -19.13
CA TRP A 406 15.22 -6.35 -19.09
C TRP A 406 15.75 -6.50 -17.67
N SER A 407 15.09 -5.93 -16.67
CA SER A 407 15.38 -6.19 -15.25
C SER A 407 14.28 -7.04 -14.61
N ASP A 408 13.44 -6.48 -13.78
CA ASP A 408 12.37 -7.13 -13.04
C ASP A 408 10.96 -6.61 -13.38
N GLY A 409 10.85 -5.73 -14.37
CA GLY A 409 9.57 -5.38 -14.95
C GLY A 409 8.96 -6.54 -15.74
N HIS A 410 7.65 -6.48 -15.99
CA HIS A 410 6.89 -7.60 -16.56
C HIS A 410 6.56 -7.45 -18.03
N TYR A 411 6.85 -6.31 -18.63
CA TYR A 411 6.52 -6.00 -20.01
C TYR A 411 7.72 -5.47 -20.76
N THR A 412 7.69 -5.66 -22.10
CA THR A 412 8.75 -5.15 -22.97
C THR A 412 8.79 -3.61 -22.94
N ILE A 413 9.93 -3.06 -23.32
CA ILE A 413 10.15 -1.62 -23.41
C ILE A 413 9.05 -0.95 -24.24
N GLU A 414 8.70 -1.55 -25.39
CA GLU A 414 7.68 -1.01 -26.31
C GLU A 414 6.30 -0.95 -25.67
N ARG A 415 5.93 -1.97 -24.86
CA ARG A 415 4.63 -2.00 -24.18
C ARG A 415 4.56 -1.00 -23.05
N MET A 416 5.64 -0.84 -22.26
CA MET A 416 5.72 0.17 -21.21
C MET A 416 5.62 1.58 -21.81
N ALA A 417 6.36 1.85 -22.90
CA ALA A 417 6.30 3.14 -23.60
C ALA A 417 4.91 3.43 -24.19
N ALA A 418 4.27 2.42 -24.77
CA ALA A 418 2.92 2.57 -25.32
C ALA A 418 1.90 2.90 -24.21
N GLU A 419 2.01 2.30 -23.04
CA GLU A 419 1.14 2.56 -21.89
C GLU A 419 1.36 3.96 -21.32
N ALA A 420 2.62 4.38 -21.12
CA ALA A 420 2.95 5.73 -20.68
C ALA A 420 2.33 6.79 -21.62
N ARG A 421 2.48 6.58 -22.92
CA ARG A 421 1.86 7.44 -23.96
C ARG A 421 0.33 7.43 -23.92
N ALA A 422 -0.29 6.26 -23.74
CA ALA A 422 -1.75 6.13 -23.64
C ALA A 422 -2.33 6.89 -22.44
N ARG A 423 -1.55 7.05 -21.36
CA ARG A 423 -1.88 7.85 -20.18
C ARG A 423 -1.57 9.35 -20.31
N GLY A 424 -1.18 9.79 -21.49
CA GLY A 424 -0.97 11.20 -21.82
C GLY A 424 0.41 11.74 -21.47
N LEU A 425 1.35 10.90 -21.01
CA LEU A 425 2.72 11.32 -20.77
C LEU A 425 3.41 11.68 -22.09
N ARG A 426 4.32 12.64 -22.04
CA ARG A 426 5.12 13.13 -23.17
C ARG A 426 6.49 12.48 -23.24
N TYR A 427 6.99 12.01 -22.08
CA TYR A 427 8.23 11.25 -21.99
C TYR A 427 8.18 10.26 -20.83
N GLN A 428 9.02 9.27 -20.92
CA GLN A 428 9.26 8.25 -19.90
C GLN A 428 10.77 8.03 -19.80
N VAL A 429 11.29 7.84 -18.60
CA VAL A 429 12.65 7.35 -18.37
C VAL A 429 12.58 5.87 -18.04
N LEU A 430 13.20 5.04 -18.86
CA LEU A 430 13.40 3.63 -18.59
C LEU A 430 14.60 3.49 -17.65
N THR A 431 14.40 2.95 -16.45
CA THR A 431 15.40 2.93 -15.38
C THR A 431 15.66 1.53 -14.83
N ASP A 432 15.81 0.54 -15.70
CA ASP A 432 16.14 -0.83 -15.31
C ASP A 432 17.35 -0.89 -14.38
N HIS A 433 17.31 -1.82 -13.41
CA HIS A 433 18.32 -1.99 -12.37
C HIS A 433 19.72 -2.30 -12.89
N THR A 434 20.74 -1.90 -12.12
CA THR A 434 22.15 -2.13 -12.45
C THR A 434 22.67 -3.48 -11.90
N GLN A 435 23.82 -3.91 -12.39
CA GLN A 435 24.32 -5.31 -12.33
C GLN A 435 24.45 -5.91 -10.93
N SER A 436 24.73 -5.11 -9.90
CA SER A 436 24.91 -5.64 -8.54
C SER A 436 23.60 -6.10 -7.90
N LEU A 437 22.46 -5.61 -8.39
CA LEU A 437 21.15 -6.06 -7.93
C LEU A 437 20.71 -7.33 -8.70
N SER A 438 21.39 -8.43 -8.44
CA SER A 438 21.18 -9.70 -9.14
C SER A 438 19.78 -10.31 -8.97
N ILE A 439 19.10 -10.02 -7.85
CA ILE A 439 17.73 -10.48 -7.59
C ILE A 439 16.71 -9.84 -8.56
N ALA A 440 17.00 -8.62 -9.01
CA ALA A 440 16.22 -7.90 -10.01
C ALA A 440 16.76 -8.09 -11.44
N ASN A 441 17.62 -9.08 -11.69
CA ASN A 441 18.23 -9.33 -12.99
C ASN A 441 18.97 -8.11 -13.58
N GLY A 442 19.60 -7.31 -12.72
CA GLY A 442 20.24 -6.04 -13.09
C GLY A 442 21.19 -6.14 -14.28
N LEU A 443 21.26 -5.07 -15.07
CA LEU A 443 21.94 -5.07 -16.37
C LEU A 443 23.46 -5.02 -16.23
N THR A 444 24.15 -5.92 -16.93
CA THR A 444 25.60 -5.78 -17.15
C THR A 444 25.88 -4.71 -18.21
N PRO A 445 27.09 -4.11 -18.26
CA PRO A 445 27.44 -3.10 -19.28
C PRO A 445 27.15 -3.54 -20.72
N GLY A 446 27.36 -4.84 -21.02
CA GLY A 446 27.05 -5.38 -22.35
C GLY A 446 25.54 -5.48 -22.64
N ARG A 447 24.69 -5.64 -21.60
CA ARG A 447 23.23 -5.56 -21.75
C ARG A 447 22.76 -4.12 -21.89
N VAL A 448 23.38 -3.18 -21.20
CA VAL A 448 23.11 -1.74 -21.33
C VAL A 448 23.32 -1.29 -22.79
N ASP A 449 24.41 -1.71 -23.44
CA ASP A 449 24.67 -1.40 -24.85
C ASP A 449 23.59 -1.92 -25.80
N LYS A 450 23.03 -3.07 -25.51
CA LYS A 450 21.93 -3.66 -26.31
C LYS A 450 20.61 -2.89 -26.06
N GLN A 451 20.29 -2.63 -24.81
CA GLN A 451 19.07 -1.91 -24.42
C GLN A 451 19.04 -0.50 -25.04
N ARG A 452 20.17 0.22 -25.01
CA ARG A 452 20.31 1.53 -25.63
C ARG A 452 19.96 1.53 -27.12
N ARG A 453 20.31 0.46 -27.84
CA ARG A 453 19.94 0.32 -29.26
C ARG A 453 18.43 0.15 -29.42
N VAL A 454 17.81 -0.70 -28.59
CA VAL A 454 16.34 -0.91 -28.60
C VAL A 454 15.62 0.42 -28.33
N VAL A 455 16.07 1.20 -27.32
CA VAL A 455 15.50 2.52 -27.03
C VAL A 455 15.65 3.48 -28.22
N ALA A 456 16.82 3.48 -28.87
CA ALA A 456 17.06 4.32 -30.05
C ALA A 456 16.16 3.92 -31.22
N GLU A 457 16.05 2.63 -31.54
CA GLU A 457 15.20 2.08 -32.59
C GLU A 457 13.73 2.40 -32.34
N LEU A 458 13.25 2.28 -31.09
CA LEU A 458 11.89 2.64 -30.71
C LEU A 458 11.63 4.14 -30.90
N ASN A 459 12.56 5.00 -30.47
CA ASN A 459 12.42 6.45 -30.67
C ASN A 459 12.40 6.85 -32.15
N GLU A 460 13.18 6.17 -33.00
CA GLU A 460 13.11 6.37 -34.45
C GLU A 460 11.75 5.98 -35.04
N ALA A 461 11.16 4.87 -34.54
CA ALA A 461 9.84 4.44 -34.97
C ALA A 461 8.77 5.45 -34.52
N LEU A 462 8.81 5.89 -33.27
CA LEU A 462 7.90 6.90 -32.72
C LEU A 462 7.98 8.25 -33.48
N ALA A 463 9.19 8.67 -33.82
CA ALA A 463 9.38 9.88 -34.63
C ALA A 463 8.78 9.76 -36.05
N LYS A 464 8.87 8.57 -36.68
CA LYS A 464 8.24 8.29 -37.99
C LYS A 464 6.69 8.28 -37.90
N GLU A 465 6.13 7.89 -36.75
CA GLU A 465 4.69 8.02 -36.48
C GLU A 465 4.23 9.46 -36.23
N GLY A 466 5.16 10.41 -36.07
CA GLY A 466 4.85 11.81 -35.81
C GLY A 466 4.32 12.05 -34.38
N THR A 467 4.70 11.21 -33.41
CA THR A 467 4.33 11.41 -32.01
C THR A 467 5.32 12.31 -31.28
N ASP A 468 4.82 13.11 -30.33
CA ASP A 468 5.63 13.95 -29.46
C ASP A 468 6.25 13.17 -28.27
N PHE A 469 5.91 11.87 -28.12
CA PHE A 469 6.41 11.06 -27.02
C PHE A 469 7.88 10.65 -27.22
N ARG A 470 8.65 10.69 -26.14
CA ARG A 470 10.07 10.30 -26.13
C ARG A 470 10.36 9.33 -24.99
N LEU A 471 10.99 8.20 -25.30
CA LEU A 471 11.58 7.30 -24.31
C LEU A 471 13.03 7.72 -24.04
N LEU A 472 13.35 8.03 -22.77
CA LEU A 472 14.70 8.33 -22.31
C LEU A 472 15.37 7.05 -21.79
N HIS A 473 16.66 6.91 -22.06
CA HIS A 473 17.46 5.78 -21.57
C HIS A 473 18.10 6.15 -20.23
N GLY A 474 17.60 5.61 -19.14
CA GLY A 474 18.11 5.79 -17.79
C GLY A 474 18.55 4.47 -17.16
N CYS A 475 18.91 4.54 -15.88
CA CYS A 475 19.11 3.37 -15.02
C CYS A 475 18.79 3.70 -13.56
N GLU A 476 18.30 2.70 -12.82
CA GLU A 476 18.29 2.73 -11.35
C GLU A 476 19.62 2.17 -10.84
N LEU A 477 20.51 3.08 -10.47
CA LEU A 477 21.88 2.84 -10.09
C LEU A 477 21.96 2.41 -8.62
N GLU A 478 22.42 1.18 -8.34
CA GLU A 478 22.67 0.77 -6.96
C GLU A 478 23.89 1.48 -6.36
N ILE A 479 23.69 2.04 -5.17
CA ILE A 479 24.78 2.52 -4.31
C ILE A 479 25.23 1.32 -3.46
N THR A 480 26.34 0.70 -3.80
CA THR A 480 26.79 -0.56 -3.21
C THR A 480 27.14 -0.44 -1.71
N PRO A 481 27.10 -1.54 -0.93
CA PRO A 481 27.38 -1.49 0.52
C PRO A 481 28.76 -0.97 0.90
N ASP A 482 29.73 -1.02 0.02
CA ASP A 482 31.09 -0.48 0.21
C ASP A 482 31.22 1.00 -0.20
N GLY A 483 30.11 1.64 -0.57
CA GLY A 483 30.05 3.06 -0.89
C GLY A 483 30.53 3.42 -2.30
N ARG A 484 30.52 2.46 -3.24
CA ARG A 484 30.78 2.72 -4.65
C ARG A 484 29.47 2.79 -5.43
N LEU A 485 29.48 3.43 -6.58
CA LEU A 485 28.42 3.33 -7.56
C LEU A 485 28.65 2.09 -8.43
N ASP A 486 27.57 1.41 -8.79
CA ASP A 486 27.63 0.12 -9.49
C ASP A 486 28.19 0.21 -10.92
N TYR A 487 28.14 1.41 -11.53
CA TYR A 487 28.78 1.71 -12.81
C TYR A 487 29.81 2.81 -12.67
N ASP A 488 30.80 2.82 -13.58
CA ASP A 488 31.79 3.89 -13.68
C ASP A 488 31.23 5.14 -14.40
N ASP A 489 31.88 6.29 -14.20
CA ASP A 489 31.46 7.56 -14.80
C ASP A 489 31.37 7.52 -16.32
N LYS A 490 32.23 6.70 -16.98
CA LYS A 490 32.23 6.57 -18.43
C LYS A 490 30.93 5.91 -18.94
N LEU A 491 30.39 4.96 -18.19
CA LEU A 491 29.14 4.34 -18.54
C LEU A 491 27.97 5.23 -18.15
N LEU A 492 28.01 5.85 -16.96
CA LEU A 492 26.98 6.77 -16.48
C LEU A 492 26.78 7.96 -17.43
N ALA A 493 27.86 8.55 -17.96
CA ALA A 493 27.81 9.64 -18.93
C ALA A 493 27.05 9.32 -20.23
N ARG A 494 26.63 8.09 -20.43
CA ARG A 494 25.90 7.65 -21.64
C ARG A 494 24.40 7.59 -21.47
N TYR A 495 23.92 7.69 -20.24
CA TYR A 495 22.50 7.73 -19.94
C TYR A 495 21.93 9.15 -20.12
N ASP A 496 20.66 9.25 -20.41
CA ASP A 496 19.94 10.51 -20.46
C ASP A 496 19.59 11.01 -19.05
N VAL A 497 19.27 10.07 -18.14
CA VAL A 497 18.96 10.31 -16.71
C VAL A 497 19.45 9.12 -15.90
N VAL A 498 20.10 9.40 -14.77
CA VAL A 498 20.54 8.39 -13.79
C VAL A 498 19.84 8.64 -12.47
N ILE A 499 19.04 7.69 -12.03
CA ILE A 499 18.47 7.70 -10.67
C ILE A 499 19.26 6.73 -9.79
N ALA A 500 19.51 7.09 -8.53
CA ALA A 500 20.34 6.27 -7.63
C ALA A 500 19.57 5.83 -6.40
N SER A 501 19.72 4.57 -6.03
CA SER A 501 19.02 3.93 -4.94
C SER A 501 19.92 3.13 -4.00
N LEU A 502 19.40 2.77 -2.84
CA LEU A 502 20.06 1.98 -1.83
C LEU A 502 19.19 0.77 -1.45
N HIS A 503 19.40 -0.36 -2.13
CA HIS A 503 18.65 -1.60 -1.86
C HIS A 503 19.37 -2.53 -0.89
N VAL A 504 20.69 -2.63 -0.98
CA VAL A 504 21.50 -3.59 -0.23
C VAL A 504 22.26 -2.89 0.93
N GLY A 505 22.50 -3.62 2.03
CA GLY A 505 23.25 -3.08 3.16
C GLY A 505 22.49 -2.05 4.00
N ARG A 506 21.19 -2.11 4.03
CA ARG A 506 20.27 -1.16 4.68
C ARG A 506 20.43 -1.02 6.20
N ARG A 507 20.97 -2.05 6.88
CA ARG A 507 21.18 -2.07 8.34
C ARG A 507 22.55 -1.55 8.75
N GLN A 508 23.28 -0.90 7.86
CA GLN A 508 24.54 -0.25 8.18
C GLN A 508 24.29 0.94 9.14
N PRO A 509 25.30 1.29 9.98
CA PRO A 509 25.22 2.49 10.82
C PRO A 509 24.95 3.76 10.01
N ARG A 510 24.24 4.72 10.60
CA ARG A 510 23.86 6.02 9.98
C ARG A 510 25.01 6.69 9.25
N ALA A 511 26.19 6.75 9.88
CA ALA A 511 27.35 7.38 9.25
C ALA A 511 27.79 6.71 7.94
N GLN A 512 27.64 5.38 7.85
CA GLN A 512 27.96 4.64 6.60
C GLN A 512 26.89 4.85 5.55
N LEU A 513 25.61 4.83 5.92
CA LEU A 513 24.51 5.13 4.99
C LEU A 513 24.63 6.54 4.43
N MET A 514 24.90 7.53 5.28
CA MET A 514 25.16 8.91 4.83
C MET A 514 26.39 9.02 3.94
N ALA A 515 27.46 8.28 4.24
CA ALA A 515 28.65 8.27 3.39
C ALA A 515 28.36 7.70 1.99
N ARG A 516 27.50 6.67 1.90
CA ARG A 516 27.05 6.09 0.61
C ARG A 516 26.24 7.11 -0.20
N TYR A 517 25.24 7.76 0.41
CA TYR A 517 24.46 8.80 -0.28
C TYR A 517 25.33 9.96 -0.74
N ARG A 518 26.34 10.38 0.05
CA ARG A 518 27.29 11.44 -0.37
C ARG A 518 28.06 11.10 -1.62
N VAL A 519 28.38 9.82 -1.86
CA VAL A 519 29.03 9.41 -3.11
C VAL A 519 28.09 9.64 -4.30
N ALA A 520 26.83 9.27 -4.18
CA ALA A 520 25.83 9.52 -5.21
C ALA A 520 25.56 11.02 -5.40
N LEU A 521 25.28 11.75 -4.32
CA LEU A 521 24.97 13.19 -4.36
C LEU A 521 26.10 14.03 -4.99
N ARG A 522 27.36 13.61 -4.85
CA ARG A 522 28.53 14.33 -5.40
C ARG A 522 28.94 13.86 -6.79
N ASN A 523 28.28 12.82 -7.31
CA ASN A 523 28.59 12.35 -8.66
C ASN A 523 27.79 13.16 -9.68
N LYS A 524 28.48 13.82 -10.60
CA LYS A 524 27.91 14.69 -11.64
C LYS A 524 27.00 13.96 -12.66
N HIS A 525 26.88 12.67 -12.58
CA HIS A 525 26.04 11.85 -13.45
C HIS A 525 24.85 11.25 -12.72
N VAL A 526 24.70 11.53 -11.41
CA VAL A 526 23.55 11.08 -10.63
C VAL A 526 22.57 12.24 -10.51
N ASP A 527 21.45 12.14 -11.17
CA ASP A 527 20.47 13.21 -11.32
C ASP A 527 19.41 13.20 -10.20
N VAL A 528 18.96 12.00 -9.80
CA VAL A 528 17.87 11.81 -8.82
C VAL A 528 18.27 10.79 -7.77
N ILE A 529 17.93 11.03 -6.50
CA ILE A 529 17.90 9.96 -5.49
C ILE A 529 16.47 9.43 -5.41
N THR A 530 16.29 8.16 -5.80
CA THR A 530 14.99 7.50 -5.81
C THR A 530 14.67 6.87 -4.46
N HIS A 531 13.38 6.87 -4.07
CA HIS A 531 12.83 6.36 -2.80
C HIS A 531 13.82 6.44 -1.62
N PRO A 532 14.22 7.67 -1.22
CA PRO A 532 15.40 7.93 -0.38
C PRO A 532 15.34 7.29 1.01
N SER A 533 14.16 7.09 1.60
CA SER A 533 14.03 6.41 2.89
C SER A 533 14.14 4.89 2.74
N GLY A 534 13.90 4.39 1.56
CA GLY A 534 13.90 2.95 1.23
C GLY A 534 12.88 2.14 2.00
N ARG A 535 11.88 2.77 2.62
CA ARG A 535 10.82 2.11 3.39
C ARG A 535 9.91 1.25 2.52
N LYS A 536 9.20 0.33 3.17
CA LYS A 536 7.96 -0.30 2.66
C LYS A 536 6.94 -0.28 3.77
N ILE A 537 5.82 0.38 3.55
CA ILE A 537 4.78 0.67 4.57
C ILE A 537 4.29 -0.64 5.22
N GLY A 538 4.46 -0.74 6.54
CA GLY A 538 4.06 -1.92 7.31
C GLY A 538 4.94 -3.17 7.16
N ILE A 539 5.97 -3.13 6.29
CA ILE A 539 6.84 -4.27 5.98
C ILE A 539 8.29 -3.98 6.38
N ARG A 540 8.77 -2.78 6.10
CA ARG A 540 10.18 -2.43 6.22
C ARG A 540 10.34 -0.98 6.65
N ASP A 541 11.08 -0.78 7.75
CA ASP A 541 11.35 0.54 8.29
C ASP A 541 12.27 1.37 7.39
N ASP A 542 12.25 2.68 7.63
CA ASP A 542 13.13 3.66 6.99
C ASP A 542 14.61 3.37 7.25
N LEU A 543 15.46 3.89 6.38
CA LEU A 543 16.89 3.99 6.63
C LEU A 543 17.16 4.97 7.79
N ASP A 544 18.09 4.61 8.67
CA ASP A 544 18.54 5.51 9.74
C ASP A 544 19.49 6.57 9.17
N LEU A 545 18.92 7.70 8.68
CA LEU A 545 19.66 8.82 8.09
C LEU A 545 19.64 10.06 8.99
N ASP A 546 20.64 10.91 8.81
CA ASP A 546 20.61 12.30 9.23
C ASP A 546 19.88 13.11 8.14
N TRP A 547 18.54 13.20 8.29
CA TRP A 547 17.68 13.78 7.26
C TRP A 547 17.97 15.26 6.99
N GLU A 548 18.29 16.04 8.02
CA GLU A 548 18.62 17.46 7.84
C GLU A 548 19.91 17.63 7.02
N ALA A 549 20.94 16.83 7.35
CA ALA A 549 22.18 16.81 6.58
C ALA A 549 21.93 16.31 5.15
N PHE A 550 21.11 15.28 4.97
CA PHE A 550 20.78 14.72 3.67
C PHE A 550 20.09 15.75 2.76
N TYR A 551 19.05 16.44 3.24
CA TYR A 551 18.35 17.47 2.45
C TYR A 551 19.25 18.64 2.10
N ARG A 552 20.07 19.12 3.05
CA ARG A 552 21.02 20.19 2.79
C ARG A 552 22.04 19.78 1.73
N GLU A 553 22.64 18.60 1.85
CA GLU A 553 23.64 18.11 0.90
C GLU A 553 23.02 17.87 -0.49
N ALA A 554 21.79 17.37 -0.58
CA ALA A 554 21.07 17.21 -1.85
C ALA A 554 20.75 18.57 -2.50
N ALA A 555 20.35 19.58 -1.71
CA ALA A 555 20.12 20.93 -2.21
C ALA A 555 21.41 21.62 -2.70
N GLU A 556 22.52 21.44 -1.96
CA GLU A 556 23.85 21.97 -2.34
C GLU A 556 24.35 21.41 -3.68
N THR A 557 24.12 20.11 -3.90
CA THR A 557 24.51 19.43 -5.16
C THR A 557 23.46 19.55 -6.26
N ARG A 558 22.30 20.15 -5.96
CA ARG A 558 21.11 20.22 -6.84
C ARG A 558 20.60 18.84 -7.30
N THR A 559 20.99 17.76 -6.63
CA THR A 559 20.44 16.43 -6.88
C THR A 559 18.96 16.40 -6.52
N VAL A 560 18.14 15.90 -7.43
CA VAL A 560 16.69 15.87 -7.28
C VAL A 560 16.27 14.75 -6.33
N LEU A 561 15.21 14.93 -5.57
CA LEU A 561 14.66 13.90 -4.70
C LEU A 561 13.34 13.37 -5.29
N GLU A 562 13.18 12.06 -5.26
CA GLU A 562 11.95 11.43 -5.73
C GLU A 562 10.83 11.50 -4.68
N VAL A 563 9.60 11.69 -5.16
CA VAL A 563 8.36 11.31 -4.49
C VAL A 563 7.81 10.09 -5.21
N ASN A 564 8.23 8.91 -4.77
CA ASN A 564 7.84 7.62 -5.33
C ASN A 564 6.38 7.31 -5.01
N GLY A 565 5.59 7.06 -6.03
CA GLY A 565 4.15 6.83 -5.93
C GLY A 565 3.75 5.39 -5.64
N SER A 566 4.69 4.43 -5.65
CA SER A 566 4.38 3.04 -5.32
C SER A 566 3.63 2.96 -3.98
N ASP A 567 2.45 2.35 -3.97
CA ASP A 567 1.59 2.24 -2.78
C ASP A 567 2.29 1.55 -1.61
N GLU A 568 3.26 0.68 -1.89
CA GLU A 568 4.08 0.07 -0.85
C GLU A 568 5.08 1.04 -0.22
N ARG A 569 5.46 2.11 -0.92
CA ARG A 569 6.53 3.03 -0.49
C ARG A 569 6.00 4.40 -0.08
N LEU A 570 5.39 5.13 -1.01
CA LEU A 570 5.04 6.56 -0.89
C LEU A 570 6.23 7.34 -0.29
N ASP A 571 7.36 7.29 -0.99
CA ASP A 571 8.68 7.71 -0.48
C ASP A 571 9.33 8.76 -1.40
N LEU A 572 9.55 9.96 -0.99
CA LEU A 572 9.37 10.53 0.36
C LEU A 572 7.90 10.67 0.77
N ASP A 573 7.64 10.45 2.06
CA ASP A 573 6.34 10.78 2.64
C ASP A 573 6.11 12.30 2.72
N ASP A 574 4.86 12.68 3.03
CA ASP A 574 4.42 14.08 3.07
C ASP A 574 5.24 14.98 4.03
N ARG A 575 5.71 14.43 5.16
CA ARG A 575 6.50 15.21 6.13
C ARG A 575 7.94 15.39 5.67
N ARG A 576 8.53 14.32 5.14
CA ARG A 576 9.90 14.38 4.61
C ARG A 576 9.99 15.22 3.36
N ALA A 577 9.04 15.07 2.45
CA ALA A 577 8.98 15.91 1.25
C ALA A 577 8.78 17.39 1.62
N ARG A 578 7.97 17.72 2.64
CA ARG A 578 7.81 19.08 3.16
C ARG A 578 9.12 19.63 3.73
N ALA A 579 9.80 18.87 4.57
CA ALA A 579 11.08 19.29 5.15
C ALA A 579 12.17 19.47 4.06
N ALA A 580 12.20 18.58 3.06
CA ALA A 580 13.08 18.72 1.92
C ALA A 580 12.77 19.95 1.07
N LEU A 581 11.49 20.29 0.85
CA LEU A 581 11.07 21.53 0.19
C LEU A 581 11.58 22.76 0.93
N GLU A 582 11.42 22.78 2.25
CA GLU A 582 11.90 23.88 3.12
C GLU A 582 13.43 24.01 3.10
N ALA A 583 14.15 22.92 2.88
CA ALA A 583 15.60 22.93 2.67
C ALA A 583 16.02 23.33 1.24
N GLY A 584 15.08 23.62 0.33
CA GLY A 584 15.34 24.09 -1.02
C GLY A 584 15.54 22.99 -2.09
N ASN A 585 15.15 21.75 -1.80
CA ASN A 585 15.23 20.64 -2.75
C ASN A 585 14.17 20.74 -3.85
N ARG A 586 14.48 20.12 -5.01
CA ARG A 586 13.57 19.92 -6.15
C ARG A 586 13.18 18.46 -6.21
N PHE A 587 12.07 18.17 -6.90
CA PHE A 587 11.48 16.83 -6.87
C PHE A 587 11.16 16.31 -8.27
N THR A 588 11.07 14.98 -8.39
CA THR A 588 10.26 14.27 -9.38
C THR A 588 9.14 13.51 -8.67
N ILE A 589 8.06 13.21 -9.38
CA ILE A 589 6.97 12.35 -8.91
C ILE A 589 6.90 11.18 -9.88
N ASP A 590 7.19 9.98 -9.41
CA ASP A 590 7.42 8.84 -10.27
C ASP A 590 6.61 7.61 -9.81
N SER A 591 6.30 6.72 -10.76
CA SER A 591 5.44 5.57 -10.50
C SER A 591 6.17 4.36 -9.90
N ASP A 592 7.44 4.17 -10.21
CA ASP A 592 8.21 2.93 -9.95
C ASP A 592 7.51 1.72 -10.61
N ALA A 593 6.99 1.95 -11.84
CA ALA A 593 6.12 0.98 -12.51
C ALA A 593 6.90 -0.20 -13.07
N HIS A 594 6.51 -1.41 -12.62
CA HIS A 594 6.94 -2.72 -13.13
C HIS A 594 5.85 -3.37 -14.00
N TYR A 595 4.60 -2.85 -13.91
CA TYR A 595 3.42 -3.30 -14.64
C TYR A 595 2.72 -2.13 -15.31
N LEU A 596 1.92 -2.41 -16.34
CA LEU A 596 1.15 -1.38 -17.03
C LEU A 596 0.17 -0.63 -16.09
N GLY A 597 -0.44 -1.34 -15.14
CA GLY A 597 -1.36 -0.72 -14.17
C GLY A 597 -0.66 0.17 -13.14
N GLU A 598 0.63 -0.04 -12.89
CA GLU A 598 1.36 0.72 -11.87
C GLU A 598 1.72 2.14 -12.28
N PHE A 599 1.54 2.53 -13.55
CA PHE A 599 1.55 3.96 -13.92
C PHE A 599 0.48 4.77 -13.16
N ASP A 600 -0.56 4.13 -12.61
CA ASP A 600 -1.54 4.78 -11.73
C ASP A 600 -0.94 5.19 -10.37
N ASN A 601 0.24 4.66 -10.00
CA ASN A 601 0.99 5.07 -8.83
C ASN A 601 1.35 6.57 -8.85
N LEU A 602 1.43 7.18 -10.04
CA LEU A 602 1.61 8.63 -10.16
C LEU A 602 0.54 9.42 -9.39
N ASP A 603 -0.70 8.93 -9.31
CA ASP A 603 -1.78 9.57 -8.56
C ASP A 603 -1.51 9.55 -7.04
N TRP A 604 -0.89 8.48 -6.56
CA TRP A 604 -0.48 8.37 -5.15
C TRP A 604 0.73 9.26 -4.85
N GLY A 605 1.71 9.31 -5.76
CA GLY A 605 2.84 10.24 -5.68
C GLY A 605 2.39 11.69 -5.64
N VAL A 606 1.50 12.09 -6.56
CA VAL A 606 0.87 13.43 -6.56
C VAL A 606 0.14 13.68 -5.24
N SER A 607 -0.57 12.69 -4.71
CA SER A 607 -1.26 12.84 -3.43
C SER A 607 -0.29 13.18 -2.28
N GLN A 608 0.87 12.52 -2.21
CA GLN A 608 1.90 12.83 -1.19
C GLN A 608 2.55 14.20 -1.44
N ALA A 609 2.84 14.53 -2.69
CA ALA A 609 3.37 15.83 -3.08
C ALA A 609 2.43 16.98 -2.67
N ARG A 610 1.13 16.84 -2.90
CA ARG A 610 0.09 17.81 -2.46
C ARG A 610 0.07 17.97 -0.95
N ARG A 611 0.13 16.86 -0.20
CA ARG A 611 0.23 16.88 1.26
C ARG A 611 1.50 17.53 1.79
N ALA A 612 2.57 17.48 0.99
CA ALA A 612 3.85 18.15 1.25
C ALA A 612 3.88 19.61 0.77
N TRP A 613 2.77 20.15 0.26
CA TRP A 613 2.66 21.53 -0.24
C TRP A 613 3.45 21.78 -1.55
N LEU A 614 3.77 20.74 -2.31
CA LEU A 614 4.49 20.92 -3.57
C LEU A 614 3.60 21.56 -4.63
N GLU A 615 4.18 22.52 -5.32
CA GLU A 615 3.61 23.18 -6.48
C GLU A 615 4.29 22.65 -7.76
N PRO A 616 3.72 22.85 -8.96
CA PRO A 616 4.35 22.42 -10.22
C PRO A 616 5.79 22.91 -10.38
N ARG A 617 6.09 24.12 -9.91
CA ARG A 617 7.46 24.71 -9.98
C ARG A 617 8.51 23.94 -9.16
N ASN A 618 8.09 23.13 -8.18
CA ASN A 618 8.98 22.32 -7.35
C ASN A 618 9.27 20.94 -7.96
N VAL A 619 8.48 20.53 -8.97
CA VAL A 619 8.47 19.18 -9.55
C VAL A 619 8.96 19.23 -10.99
N LEU A 620 10.12 18.64 -11.25
CA LEU A 620 10.79 18.77 -12.53
C LEU A 620 10.06 18.06 -13.67
N ASN A 621 9.44 16.92 -13.43
CA ASN A 621 8.71 16.20 -14.48
C ASN A 621 7.32 16.77 -14.80
N THR A 622 7.01 17.98 -14.31
CA THR A 622 5.96 18.86 -14.87
C THR A 622 6.46 19.69 -16.06
N LEU A 623 7.76 19.74 -16.26
CA LEU A 623 8.37 20.52 -17.34
C LEU A 623 8.28 19.77 -18.68
N PRO A 624 8.18 20.51 -19.81
CA PRO A 624 8.42 19.93 -21.13
C PRO A 624 9.82 19.30 -21.23
N LEU A 625 9.96 18.25 -22.03
CA LEU A 625 11.16 17.39 -22.14
C LEU A 625 12.48 18.15 -22.14
N GLU A 626 12.64 19.12 -23.03
CA GLU A 626 13.91 19.86 -23.17
C GLU A 626 14.27 20.64 -21.90
N LYS A 627 13.26 21.21 -21.23
CA LYS A 627 13.46 21.93 -19.97
C LYS A 627 13.70 20.96 -18.81
N PHE A 628 13.02 19.81 -18.83
CA PHE A 628 13.26 18.75 -17.86
C PHE A 628 14.70 18.26 -17.91
N LEU A 629 15.19 17.88 -19.10
CA LEU A 629 16.58 17.42 -19.27
C LEU A 629 17.58 18.48 -18.80
N ALA A 630 17.39 19.73 -19.20
CA ALA A 630 18.29 20.82 -18.77
C ALA A 630 18.24 21.04 -17.24
N ALA A 631 17.09 20.85 -16.59
CA ALA A 631 16.93 21.07 -15.16
C ALA A 631 17.39 19.88 -14.32
N VAL A 632 17.15 18.64 -14.77
CA VAL A 632 17.49 17.42 -14.01
C VAL A 632 18.99 17.16 -14.01
N THR A 633 19.70 17.50 -15.11
CA THR A 633 21.15 17.36 -15.24
C THR A 633 21.94 18.59 -14.77
N ASP A 634 21.30 19.61 -14.19
CA ASP A 634 21.94 20.78 -13.60
C ASP A 634 22.44 20.49 -12.19
N HIS A 635 23.71 20.11 -12.07
CA HIS A 635 24.36 19.78 -10.78
C HIS A 635 25.10 20.98 -10.13
N GLY A 636 24.94 22.19 -10.61
CA GLY A 636 25.55 23.43 -10.04
C GLY A 636 26.95 23.74 -10.54
#